data_124cd055b676fcae0d343e5d6bc06c78
#
_entry.id   124cd055b676fcae0d343e5d6bc06c78
#
_cell.length_a   1.000
_cell.length_b   1.000
_cell.length_c   1.000
_cell.angle_alpha   90.00
_cell.angle_beta   90.00
_cell.angle_gamma   90.00
#
_symmetry.space_group_name_H-M   'P 1'
#
loop_
_entity.id
_entity.type
_entity.pdbx_description
1 polymer ?
#
loop_
_entity_poly.entity_id
_entity_poly.type
_entity_poly.pdbx_seq_one_letter_code
_entity_poly.pdbx_strand_id
1 'polypeptide(L)'
;MIILIVLLLLFLYYIEPSLTKQSLKINNEHGSARWSTKNEIQKNFVKEKIGKINEAGFPIYYSKNNKFVYFDRETPHWLYIGSTGSGKTATSVLSECSFYATAKKKKSMFITDPKGEIFEKTSQMFKDNGYNILTLDFRNPSLSNHLNILDSIINEYELYLENNEKSIKEVDRQKSIVYKNNSIFHLAECNQLVDSLSSMIMNDITAHEKFWNNSACDLLYGLIFFFLEEYGERKIKRENITLTSIKKFQNSFMTEKNMRLLKKYIEQKDYSSKSKDKLQSLLNISDTTFRSIISTFNERMRLFDDINVENITSESDFDFNILGKKATVLYCCIPDENKIYYSLISIIVSLIYKSLVILSNEQQNKRLPVELVFMLDEFANTPPLTDIETLVSVARSRGMWFKFFIQSFAQLDNLYGKDISQVIQDNCGLVYLKTNTQETAEAISRRLGNKTIKSNSLNYSFENNNGSHSINLMSRNLLTADEIKQLHHKVIIFPTLGYPIFRNTVIYTKFKCYTSGKISRHIRPLERLINTYYTIDQLNSNSNENNENINTEEKIRFQLIIKEILKSFVNVGYEIEYNTVNNLSCASIYLTAPMSKSDIIVLNDLSKKMNFHFNVIMGKENIKRENRNSKIEIFLIQDKM
;
A
#
# COMPACT_ATOMS: atom_id res chain seq x y z
N MET A 1 78.57 56.54 -15.69
CA MET A 1 78.73 55.14 -15.31
C MET A 1 77.92 54.80 -14.07
N ILE A 2 78.02 55.54 -12.96
CA ILE A 2 77.28 55.25 -11.70
C ILE A 2 75.75 55.32 -11.88
N ILE A 3 75.22 56.29 -12.61
CA ILE A 3 73.78 56.46 -12.86
C ILE A 3 73.24 55.24 -13.70
N LEU A 4 74.00 54.76 -14.62
CA LEU A 4 73.64 53.61 -15.43
C LEU A 4 73.60 52.33 -14.60
N ILE A 5 74.50 52.19 -13.62
CA ILE A 5 74.54 51.02 -12.71
C ILE A 5 73.34 51.04 -11.74
N VAL A 6 72.99 52.26 -11.23
CA VAL A 6 71.83 52.46 -10.35
C VAL A 6 70.53 52.22 -11.12
N LEU A 7 70.41 52.66 -12.36
CA LEU A 7 69.26 52.35 -13.24
C LEU A 7 69.19 50.88 -13.57
N LEU A 8 70.26 50.18 -13.79
CA LEU A 8 70.34 48.75 -14.02
C LEU A 8 69.95 47.95 -12.77
N LEU A 9 70.39 48.39 -11.57
CA LEU A 9 70.01 47.77 -10.33
C LEU A 9 68.54 48.03 -9.95
N LEU A 10 68.00 49.23 -10.23
CA LEU A 10 66.60 49.50 -10.11
C LEU A 10 65.73 48.69 -11.13
N PHE A 11 66.26 48.60 -12.35
CA PHE A 11 65.61 47.77 -13.39
C PHE A 11 65.62 46.29 -13.01
N LEU A 12 66.70 45.80 -12.50
CA LEU A 12 66.78 44.40 -11.97
C LEU A 12 65.90 44.22 -10.72
N TYR A 13 65.89 45.17 -9.81
CA TYR A 13 65.04 45.18 -8.60
C TYR A 13 63.52 45.20 -8.97
N TYR A 14 63.12 45.88 -10.03
CA TYR A 14 61.75 45.92 -10.50
C TYR A 14 61.38 44.76 -11.42
N ILE A 15 62.31 44.16 -12.13
CA ILE A 15 62.06 43.03 -13.03
C ILE A 15 62.13 41.65 -12.31
N GLU A 16 63.00 41.53 -11.30
CA GLU A 16 63.13 40.25 -10.56
C GLU A 16 61.80 39.79 -9.97
N PRO A 17 60.93 40.63 -9.39
CA PRO A 17 59.63 40.13 -8.94
C PRO A 17 58.63 39.78 -10.07
N SER A 18 58.87 40.34 -11.28
CA SER A 18 57.97 40.05 -12.42
C SER A 18 58.36 38.76 -13.19
N LEU A 19 59.60 38.36 -13.14
CA LEU A 19 60.12 37.16 -13.82
C LEU A 19 59.88 35.88 -13.00
N THR A 20 59.61 35.99 -11.67
CA THR A 20 59.35 34.84 -10.81
C THR A 20 57.86 34.56 -10.58
N LYS A 21 56.94 35.33 -11.14
CA LYS A 21 55.53 34.99 -11.18
C LYS A 21 55.24 34.02 -12.33
N GLN A 22 55.86 32.85 -12.38
CA GLN A 22 55.23 31.70 -13.00
C GLN A 22 53.98 31.37 -12.21
N SER A 23 52.87 31.88 -12.67
CA SER A 23 51.56 31.46 -12.12
C SER A 23 51.38 30.00 -12.50
N LEU A 24 51.69 29.07 -11.56
CA LEU A 24 51.31 27.67 -11.71
C LEU A 24 49.82 27.65 -12.08
N LYS A 25 49.53 27.25 -13.32
CA LYS A 25 48.15 27.00 -13.76
C LYS A 25 47.64 25.78 -12.98
N ILE A 26 46.48 25.89 -12.35
CA ILE A 26 45.84 24.75 -11.71
C ILE A 26 45.26 23.90 -12.84
N ASN A 27 45.89 22.77 -13.14
CA ASN A 27 45.49 21.87 -14.23
C ASN A 27 44.67 20.67 -13.74
N ASN A 28 44.03 20.76 -12.56
CA ASN A 28 43.24 19.67 -11.96
C ASN A 28 43.99 18.34 -11.74
N GLU A 29 45.31 18.37 -11.57
CA GLU A 29 46.20 17.22 -11.46
C GLU A 29 45.86 16.30 -10.27
N HIS A 30 45.33 16.87 -9.18
CA HIS A 30 44.95 16.16 -7.94
C HIS A 30 43.45 16.10 -7.73
N GLY A 31 42.63 16.47 -8.74
CA GLY A 31 41.17 16.40 -8.67
C GLY A 31 40.48 17.59 -9.33
N SER A 32 39.33 17.31 -9.95
CA SER A 32 38.53 18.26 -10.74
C SER A 32 37.15 18.55 -10.13
N ALA A 33 36.92 18.14 -8.87
CA ALA A 33 35.63 18.35 -8.21
C ALA A 33 35.29 19.84 -8.08
N ARG A 34 34.07 20.19 -8.43
CA ARG A 34 33.56 21.54 -8.41
C ARG A 34 32.04 21.60 -8.25
N TRP A 35 31.53 22.73 -7.95
CA TRP A 35 30.09 23.00 -7.94
C TRP A 35 29.57 23.27 -9.36
N SER A 36 28.29 22.97 -9.59
CA SER A 36 27.58 23.41 -10.79
C SER A 36 27.61 24.94 -10.91
N THR A 37 27.92 25.40 -12.11
CA THR A 37 27.81 26.83 -12.46
C THR A 37 26.35 27.18 -12.72
N LYS A 38 26.02 28.48 -12.61
CA LYS A 38 24.69 28.98 -12.91
C LYS A 38 24.24 28.68 -14.35
N ASN A 39 25.18 28.75 -15.31
CA ASN A 39 24.89 28.43 -16.71
C ASN A 39 24.55 26.94 -16.92
N GLU A 40 25.24 26.03 -16.23
CA GLU A 40 24.93 24.60 -16.26
C GLU A 40 23.56 24.34 -15.65
N ILE A 41 23.24 24.97 -14.50
CA ILE A 41 21.91 24.87 -13.90
C ILE A 41 20.83 25.36 -14.87
N GLN A 42 21.06 26.46 -15.58
CA GLN A 42 20.10 27.01 -16.54
C GLN A 42 19.95 26.14 -17.79
N LYS A 43 20.99 25.42 -18.18
CA LYS A 43 20.99 24.53 -19.35
C LYS A 43 20.30 23.20 -19.04
N ASN A 44 20.56 22.65 -17.86
CA ASN A 44 20.15 21.27 -17.51
C ASN A 44 18.78 21.18 -16.86
N PHE A 45 18.24 22.27 -16.29
CA PHE A 45 17.01 22.23 -15.50
C PHE A 45 15.97 23.24 -16.01
N VAL A 46 14.70 22.85 -15.85
CA VAL A 46 13.57 23.63 -16.39
C VAL A 46 13.24 24.82 -15.48
N LYS A 47 13.30 26.02 -16.03
CA LYS A 47 12.97 27.26 -15.32
C LYS A 47 11.48 27.53 -15.34
N GLU A 48 10.87 27.68 -14.17
CA GLU A 48 9.46 28.03 -13.99
C GLU A 48 9.30 29.28 -13.12
N LYS A 49 8.22 30.02 -13.36
CA LYS A 49 7.88 31.18 -12.52
C LYS A 49 7.03 30.72 -11.35
N ILE A 50 7.47 31.00 -10.11
CA ILE A 50 6.73 30.66 -8.90
C ILE A 50 5.36 31.37 -8.92
N GLY A 51 4.27 30.63 -8.70
CA GLY A 51 2.89 31.06 -8.86
C GLY A 51 2.31 30.93 -10.29
N LYS A 52 3.11 30.48 -11.28
CA LYS A 52 2.68 30.12 -12.63
C LYS A 52 3.46 28.91 -13.13
N ILE A 53 3.48 27.85 -12.33
CA ILE A 53 4.20 26.61 -12.62
C ILE A 53 3.37 25.78 -13.61
N ASN A 54 3.98 25.34 -14.70
CA ASN A 54 3.31 24.44 -15.64
C ASN A 54 3.35 22.99 -15.13
N GLU A 55 4.55 22.49 -14.80
CA GLU A 55 4.76 21.17 -14.22
C GLU A 55 5.80 21.24 -13.11
N ALA A 56 5.48 20.73 -11.93
CA ALA A 56 6.41 20.65 -10.82
C ALA A 56 7.35 19.45 -10.96
N GLY A 57 8.56 19.60 -10.44
CA GLY A 57 9.58 18.57 -10.28
C GLY A 57 10.33 18.78 -8.97
N PHE A 58 11.55 18.24 -8.87
CA PHE A 58 12.41 18.53 -7.72
C PHE A 58 13.04 19.92 -7.84
N PRO A 59 12.92 20.82 -6.82
CA PRO A 59 13.44 22.18 -6.89
C PRO A 59 14.96 22.23 -6.67
N ILE A 60 15.72 22.29 -7.74
CA ILE A 60 17.18 22.32 -7.73
C ILE A 60 17.72 23.65 -7.25
N TYR A 61 17.21 24.76 -7.80
CA TYR A 61 17.75 26.08 -7.56
C TYR A 61 16.64 27.16 -7.58
N TYR A 62 16.84 28.23 -6.80
CA TYR A 62 15.95 29.38 -6.74
C TYR A 62 16.67 30.65 -7.22
N SER A 63 15.96 31.53 -7.93
CA SER A 63 16.49 32.84 -8.27
C SER A 63 16.66 33.71 -7.01
N LYS A 64 17.58 34.72 -7.08
CA LYS A 64 17.90 35.62 -5.95
C LYS A 64 16.66 36.20 -5.22
N ASN A 65 15.58 36.45 -5.95
CA ASN A 65 14.34 37.03 -5.41
C ASN A 65 13.23 35.99 -5.21
N ASN A 66 13.52 34.70 -5.27
CA ASN A 66 12.55 33.61 -5.20
C ASN A 66 11.36 33.80 -6.18
N LYS A 67 11.59 34.43 -7.33
CA LYS A 67 10.57 34.58 -8.38
C LYS A 67 10.53 33.41 -9.34
N PHE A 68 11.66 32.73 -9.49
CA PHE A 68 11.80 31.57 -10.37
C PHE A 68 12.41 30.39 -9.61
N VAL A 69 11.99 29.21 -9.99
CA VAL A 69 12.55 27.94 -9.55
C VAL A 69 13.04 27.17 -10.77
N TYR A 70 14.11 26.41 -10.61
CA TYR A 70 14.63 25.48 -11.60
C TYR A 70 14.31 24.07 -11.12
N PHE A 71 13.56 23.30 -11.92
CA PHE A 71 13.14 21.96 -11.58
C PHE A 71 13.97 20.90 -12.31
N ASP A 72 14.40 19.90 -11.58
CA ASP A 72 14.78 18.62 -12.14
C ASP A 72 13.49 17.77 -12.33
N ARG A 73 13.28 17.30 -13.55
CA ARG A 73 12.15 16.45 -13.94
C ARG A 73 12.62 15.07 -14.45
N GLU A 74 13.93 14.87 -14.53
CA GLU A 74 14.53 13.66 -15.07
C GLU A 74 14.92 12.67 -13.97
N THR A 75 15.41 13.18 -12.84
CA THR A 75 15.77 12.33 -11.69
C THR A 75 14.51 11.69 -11.09
N PRO A 76 14.39 10.36 -11.11
CA PRO A 76 13.13 9.69 -10.75
C PRO A 76 12.83 9.74 -9.26
N HIS A 77 13.83 9.50 -8.42
CA HIS A 77 13.67 9.39 -6.99
C HIS A 77 14.66 10.29 -6.28
N TRP A 78 14.32 10.68 -5.04
CA TRP A 78 15.15 11.57 -4.25
C TRP A 78 15.31 11.05 -2.83
N LEU A 79 16.53 10.99 -2.36
CA LEU A 79 16.89 10.63 -0.99
C LEU A 79 17.33 11.90 -0.23
N TYR A 80 16.57 12.25 0.81
CA TYR A 80 16.84 13.42 1.64
C TYR A 80 17.48 12.97 2.95
N ILE A 81 18.66 13.53 3.24
CA ILE A 81 19.38 13.26 4.45
C ILE A 81 19.41 14.49 5.34
N GLY A 82 18.93 14.34 6.54
CA GLY A 82 18.98 15.42 7.53
C GLY A 82 18.54 14.94 8.92
N SER A 83 19.30 15.28 9.93
CA SER A 83 18.95 15.00 11.32
C SER A 83 17.65 15.73 11.73
N THR A 84 17.10 15.35 12.87
CA THR A 84 15.98 16.07 13.48
C THR A 84 16.36 17.53 13.69
N GLY A 85 15.45 18.46 13.35
CA GLY A 85 15.72 19.89 13.41
C GLY A 85 16.56 20.46 12.25
N SER A 86 16.95 19.65 11.26
CA SER A 86 17.67 20.14 10.06
C SER A 86 16.81 20.98 9.12
N GLY A 87 15.51 21.09 9.38
CA GLY A 87 14.56 21.84 8.57
C GLY A 87 13.99 21.06 7.37
N LYS A 88 14.09 19.72 7.32
CA LYS A 88 13.54 18.89 6.23
C LYS A 88 12.12 19.27 5.87
N THR A 89 11.21 19.27 6.84
CA THR A 89 9.79 19.59 6.61
C THR A 89 9.61 21.00 6.09
N ALA A 90 10.24 22.01 6.73
CA ALA A 90 10.03 23.42 6.39
C ALA A 90 10.71 23.86 5.08
N THR A 91 11.84 23.27 4.70
CA THR A 91 12.62 23.73 3.52
C THR A 91 12.45 22.81 2.31
N SER A 92 12.00 21.58 2.50
CA SER A 92 11.79 20.59 1.43
C SER A 92 10.33 20.22 1.30
N VAL A 93 9.74 19.48 2.25
CA VAL A 93 8.39 18.92 2.15
C VAL A 93 7.33 19.99 1.84
N LEU A 94 7.19 21.01 2.69
CA LEU A 94 6.16 22.06 2.54
C LEU A 94 6.41 22.94 1.31
N SER A 95 7.69 23.19 0.96
CA SER A 95 8.06 23.92 -0.25
C SER A 95 7.61 23.15 -1.50
N GLU A 96 7.88 21.86 -1.56
CA GLU A 96 7.51 21.01 -2.69
C GLU A 96 6.00 20.81 -2.79
N CYS A 97 5.30 20.62 -1.66
CA CYS A 97 3.84 20.60 -1.64
C CYS A 97 3.25 21.87 -2.29
N SER A 98 3.83 23.06 -2.02
CA SER A 98 3.34 24.31 -2.62
C SER A 98 3.52 24.35 -4.14
N PHE A 99 4.60 23.78 -4.65
CA PHE A 99 4.84 23.70 -6.09
C PHE A 99 3.94 22.69 -6.79
N TYR A 100 3.77 21.50 -6.20
CA TYR A 100 2.84 20.49 -6.74
C TYR A 100 1.39 20.97 -6.70
N ALA A 101 0.96 21.60 -5.60
CA ALA A 101 -0.40 22.12 -5.46
C ALA A 101 -0.76 23.13 -6.56
N THR A 102 0.18 24.07 -6.87
CA THR A 102 -0.05 25.17 -7.79
C THR A 102 0.34 24.90 -9.24
N ALA A 103 0.89 23.73 -9.55
CA ALA A 103 1.21 23.32 -10.91
C ALA A 103 -0.05 23.07 -11.75
N LYS A 104 -0.01 23.45 -13.06
CA LYS A 104 -1.11 23.20 -14.00
C LYS A 104 -1.25 21.70 -14.29
N LYS A 105 -0.15 21.02 -14.63
CA LYS A 105 -0.09 19.56 -14.75
C LYS A 105 0.01 18.99 -13.35
N LYS A 106 -1.09 18.46 -12.86
CA LYS A 106 -1.20 17.94 -11.50
C LYS A 106 -0.62 16.54 -11.41
N LYS A 107 0.00 16.25 -10.26
CA LYS A 107 0.43 14.91 -9.87
C LYS A 107 -0.25 14.58 -8.55
N SER A 108 -0.76 13.38 -8.40
CA SER A 108 -1.24 12.90 -7.11
C SER A 108 -0.09 12.77 -6.11
N MET A 109 -0.41 12.79 -4.83
CA MET A 109 0.60 12.61 -3.78
C MET A 109 0.10 11.63 -2.72
N PHE A 110 1.01 10.77 -2.26
CA PHE A 110 0.88 10.03 -1.02
C PHE A 110 1.90 10.60 -0.04
N ILE A 111 1.45 11.06 1.12
CA ILE A 111 2.28 11.78 2.08
C ILE A 111 2.19 11.10 3.44
N THR A 112 3.30 10.57 3.97
CA THR A 112 3.37 10.18 5.38
C THR A 112 3.54 11.42 6.24
N ASP A 113 2.70 11.57 7.25
CA ASP A 113 2.69 12.76 8.14
C ASP A 113 2.62 12.32 9.61
N PRO A 114 3.76 11.90 10.19
CA PRO A 114 3.79 11.38 11.56
C PRO A 114 3.28 12.37 12.62
N LYS A 115 3.38 13.67 12.34
CA LYS A 115 2.98 14.75 13.28
C LYS A 115 1.66 15.41 12.94
N GLY A 116 1.05 15.13 11.79
CA GLY A 116 -0.12 15.83 11.28
C GLY A 116 0.15 17.25 10.79
N GLU A 117 1.41 17.70 10.85
CA GLU A 117 1.81 19.08 10.51
C GLU A 117 1.69 19.38 9.03
N ILE A 118 1.99 18.40 8.17
CA ILE A 118 1.94 18.59 6.72
C ILE A 118 0.47 18.74 6.29
N PHE A 119 -0.43 17.89 6.79
CA PHE A 119 -1.87 18.02 6.56
C PHE A 119 -2.41 19.37 7.02
N GLU A 120 -2.09 19.80 8.24
CA GLU A 120 -2.57 21.07 8.79
C GLU A 120 -2.15 22.26 7.97
N LYS A 121 -0.94 22.24 7.40
CA LYS A 121 -0.37 23.36 6.66
C LYS A 121 -0.68 23.35 5.17
N THR A 122 -1.08 22.22 4.58
CA THR A 122 -1.14 22.11 3.11
C THR A 122 -2.49 21.63 2.56
N SER A 123 -3.35 20.98 3.38
CA SER A 123 -4.56 20.37 2.86
C SER A 123 -5.54 21.36 2.22
N GLN A 124 -5.70 22.56 2.82
CA GLN A 124 -6.55 23.61 2.25
C GLN A 124 -5.97 24.11 0.91
N MET A 125 -4.64 24.31 0.85
CA MET A 125 -3.97 24.75 -0.38
C MET A 125 -4.20 23.77 -1.54
N PHE A 126 -4.08 22.47 -1.30
CA PHE A 126 -4.36 21.45 -2.32
C PHE A 126 -5.84 21.47 -2.72
N LYS A 127 -6.76 21.59 -1.77
CA LYS A 127 -8.20 21.68 -2.04
C LYS A 127 -8.56 22.88 -2.91
N ASP A 128 -8.02 24.06 -2.60
CA ASP A 128 -8.23 25.31 -3.34
C ASP A 128 -7.70 25.22 -4.77
N ASN A 129 -6.70 24.38 -5.00
CA ASN A 129 -6.16 24.07 -6.32
C ASN A 129 -6.83 22.87 -7.00
N GLY A 130 -7.96 22.38 -6.48
CA GLY A 130 -8.81 21.36 -7.11
C GLY A 130 -8.30 19.94 -7.01
N TYR A 131 -7.55 19.63 -5.95
CA TYR A 131 -7.23 18.25 -5.60
C TYR A 131 -8.35 17.61 -4.78
N ASN A 132 -8.55 16.31 -4.98
CA ASN A 132 -9.28 15.48 -4.05
C ASN A 132 -8.38 15.23 -2.82
N ILE A 133 -8.93 15.38 -1.60
CA ILE A 133 -8.16 15.21 -0.35
C ILE A 133 -8.71 14.01 0.40
N LEU A 134 -7.83 13.07 0.68
CA LEU A 134 -8.08 11.87 1.47
C LEU A 134 -7.13 11.82 2.66
N THR A 135 -7.59 11.25 3.75
CA THR A 135 -6.79 11.12 4.98
C THR A 135 -6.98 9.74 5.59
N LEU A 136 -5.88 9.07 5.91
CA LEU A 136 -5.85 7.93 6.82
C LEU A 136 -5.23 8.43 8.12
N ASP A 137 -6.07 8.70 9.13
CA ASP A 137 -5.64 9.35 10.36
C ASP A 137 -5.80 8.40 11.56
N PHE A 138 -4.73 7.66 11.86
CA PHE A 138 -4.69 6.72 12.97
C PHE A 138 -4.55 7.38 14.35
N ARG A 139 -4.37 8.71 14.41
CA ARG A 139 -4.46 9.50 15.64
C ARG A 139 -5.90 9.85 15.97
N ASN A 140 -6.71 10.14 14.94
CA ASN A 140 -8.09 10.56 15.08
C ASN A 140 -9.01 9.78 14.12
N PRO A 141 -9.30 8.50 14.41
CA PRO A 141 -10.05 7.62 13.52
C PRO A 141 -11.41 8.17 13.10
N SER A 142 -12.09 8.88 14.00
CA SER A 142 -13.39 9.53 13.70
C SER A 142 -13.32 10.61 12.61
N LEU A 143 -12.13 11.11 12.29
CA LEU A 143 -11.87 12.10 11.25
C LEU A 143 -11.18 11.50 10.01
N SER A 144 -11.00 10.18 10.00
CA SER A 144 -10.30 9.45 8.95
C SER A 144 -11.26 9.03 7.84
N ASN A 145 -10.74 8.90 6.62
CA ASN A 145 -11.33 8.00 5.64
C ASN A 145 -11.04 6.56 6.06
N HIS A 146 -11.87 5.66 5.59
CA HIS A 146 -11.70 4.23 5.78
C HIS A 146 -11.06 3.57 4.57
N LEU A 147 -10.29 2.52 4.82
CA LEU A 147 -9.60 1.75 3.79
C LEU A 147 -9.44 0.29 4.23
N ASN A 148 -10.24 -0.59 3.71
CA ASN A 148 -10.02 -2.01 3.88
C ASN A 148 -8.78 -2.44 3.07
N ILE A 149 -7.78 -2.97 3.77
CA ILE A 149 -6.51 -3.40 3.17
C ILE A 149 -6.72 -4.51 2.13
N LEU A 150 -7.79 -5.30 2.26
CA LEU A 150 -8.15 -6.37 1.33
C LEU A 150 -8.95 -5.89 0.11
N ASP A 151 -9.32 -4.62 0.04
CA ASP A 151 -10.28 -4.14 -0.96
C ASP A 151 -9.83 -4.35 -2.41
N SER A 152 -8.55 -4.10 -2.71
CA SER A 152 -7.99 -4.38 -4.04
C SER A 152 -8.04 -5.87 -4.40
N ILE A 153 -7.84 -6.75 -3.41
CA ILE A 153 -7.92 -8.20 -3.57
C ILE A 153 -9.37 -8.64 -3.82
N ILE A 154 -10.30 -8.08 -3.05
CA ILE A 154 -11.73 -8.35 -3.20
C ILE A 154 -12.21 -7.92 -4.59
N ASN A 155 -11.81 -6.73 -5.06
CA ASN A 155 -12.16 -6.22 -6.38
C ASN A 155 -11.67 -7.15 -7.50
N GLU A 156 -10.44 -7.64 -7.45
CA GLU A 156 -9.92 -8.60 -8.42
C GLU A 156 -10.68 -9.94 -8.37
N TYR A 157 -11.05 -10.38 -7.17
CA TYR A 157 -11.85 -11.59 -7.00
C TYR A 157 -13.29 -11.43 -7.53
N GLU A 158 -13.91 -10.27 -7.35
CA GLU A 158 -15.21 -9.93 -7.93
C GLU A 158 -15.17 -9.92 -9.46
N LEU A 159 -14.13 -9.36 -10.06
CA LEU A 159 -13.91 -9.39 -11.51
C LEU A 159 -13.70 -10.83 -12.01
N TYR A 160 -13.00 -11.67 -11.23
CA TYR A 160 -12.90 -13.12 -11.52
C TYR A 160 -14.29 -13.76 -11.55
N LEU A 161 -15.11 -13.58 -10.50
CA LEU A 161 -16.45 -14.16 -10.40
C LEU A 161 -17.36 -13.67 -11.55
N GLU A 162 -17.37 -12.37 -11.84
CA GLU A 162 -18.19 -11.78 -12.89
C GLU A 162 -17.83 -12.33 -14.28
N ASN A 163 -16.54 -12.40 -14.61
CA ASN A 163 -16.08 -12.94 -15.88
C ASN A 163 -16.32 -14.45 -15.99
N ASN A 164 -16.18 -15.18 -14.88
CA ASN A 164 -16.49 -16.62 -14.84
C ASN A 164 -17.97 -16.87 -15.09
N GLU A 165 -18.86 -16.12 -14.44
CA GLU A 165 -20.31 -16.20 -14.66
C GLU A 165 -20.70 -15.83 -16.11
N LYS A 166 -20.10 -14.76 -16.66
CA LYS A 166 -20.30 -14.39 -18.08
C LYS A 166 -19.82 -15.48 -19.02
N SER A 167 -18.70 -16.15 -18.73
CA SER A 167 -18.18 -17.23 -19.58
C SER A 167 -19.11 -18.41 -19.66
N ILE A 168 -19.83 -18.71 -18.57
CA ILE A 168 -20.80 -19.83 -18.49
C ILE A 168 -22.11 -19.47 -19.20
N LYS A 169 -22.57 -18.22 -19.11
CA LYS A 169 -23.84 -17.75 -19.67
C LYS A 169 -23.76 -17.37 -21.17
N GLU A 170 -22.56 -17.14 -21.70
CA GLU A 170 -22.37 -16.68 -23.07
C GLU A 170 -22.52 -17.83 -24.09
N VAL A 171 -23.42 -17.65 -25.06
CA VAL A 171 -23.69 -18.63 -26.11
C VAL A 171 -22.64 -18.58 -27.22
N ASP A 172 -22.05 -17.40 -27.47
CA ASP A 172 -20.97 -17.23 -28.45
C ASP A 172 -19.66 -17.82 -27.90
N ARG A 173 -19.19 -18.89 -28.52
CA ARG A 173 -17.98 -19.62 -28.10
C ARG A 173 -16.74 -18.73 -28.03
N GLN A 174 -16.55 -17.76 -28.95
CA GLN A 174 -15.38 -16.89 -28.95
C GLN A 174 -15.44 -15.91 -27.77
N LYS A 175 -16.59 -15.30 -27.51
CA LYS A 175 -16.80 -14.42 -26.37
C LYS A 175 -16.68 -15.16 -25.05
N SER A 176 -17.23 -16.38 -24.96
CA SER A 176 -17.07 -17.23 -23.78
C SER A 176 -15.60 -17.50 -23.48
N ILE A 177 -14.77 -17.81 -24.49
CA ILE A 177 -13.32 -17.98 -24.32
C ILE A 177 -12.66 -16.69 -23.82
N VAL A 178 -13.03 -15.51 -24.34
CA VAL A 178 -12.48 -14.23 -23.87
C VAL A 178 -12.82 -13.99 -22.40
N TYR A 179 -14.07 -14.19 -21.99
CA TYR A 179 -14.46 -14.07 -20.59
C TYR A 179 -13.72 -15.07 -19.69
N LYS A 180 -13.58 -16.32 -20.13
CA LYS A 180 -12.82 -17.33 -19.39
C LYS A 180 -11.34 -16.93 -19.21
N ASN A 181 -10.71 -16.42 -20.26
CA ASN A 181 -9.31 -15.94 -20.16
C ASN A 181 -9.20 -14.74 -19.22
N ASN A 182 -10.15 -13.80 -19.27
CA ASN A 182 -10.19 -12.66 -18.34
C ASN A 182 -10.42 -13.14 -16.89
N SER A 183 -11.29 -14.11 -16.68
CA SER A 183 -11.50 -14.72 -15.36
C SER A 183 -10.18 -15.29 -14.80
N ILE A 184 -9.46 -16.08 -15.59
CA ILE A 184 -8.16 -16.66 -15.18
C ILE A 184 -7.15 -15.55 -14.89
N PHE A 185 -7.12 -14.48 -15.69
CA PHE A 185 -6.24 -13.34 -15.48
C PHE A 185 -6.51 -12.66 -14.12
N HIS A 186 -7.77 -12.32 -13.82
CA HIS A 186 -8.12 -11.68 -12.55
C HIS A 186 -7.88 -12.59 -11.34
N LEU A 187 -8.08 -13.90 -11.47
CA LEU A 187 -7.72 -14.84 -10.41
C LEU A 187 -6.21 -14.88 -10.18
N ALA A 188 -5.40 -14.80 -11.24
CA ALA A 188 -3.94 -14.74 -11.12
C ALA A 188 -3.47 -13.44 -10.45
N GLU A 189 -4.04 -12.29 -10.80
CA GLU A 189 -3.75 -10.99 -10.15
C GLU A 189 -4.18 -11.02 -8.67
N CYS A 190 -5.38 -11.53 -8.37
CA CYS A 190 -5.84 -11.74 -7.00
C CYS A 190 -4.85 -12.59 -6.20
N ASN A 191 -4.40 -13.70 -6.78
CA ASN A 191 -3.44 -14.61 -6.16
C ASN A 191 -2.10 -13.91 -5.85
N GLN A 192 -1.57 -13.11 -6.77
CA GLN A 192 -0.33 -12.35 -6.57
C GLN A 192 -0.48 -11.29 -5.47
N LEU A 193 -1.63 -10.61 -5.41
CA LEU A 193 -1.92 -9.63 -4.37
C LEU A 193 -1.99 -10.29 -2.99
N VAL A 194 -2.68 -11.44 -2.87
CA VAL A 194 -2.79 -12.20 -1.60
C VAL A 194 -1.43 -12.70 -1.14
N ASP A 195 -0.65 -13.33 -2.03
CA ASP A 195 0.70 -13.82 -1.73
C ASP A 195 1.61 -12.71 -1.23
N SER A 196 1.59 -11.59 -1.96
CA SER A 196 2.35 -10.42 -1.60
C SER A 196 1.96 -9.81 -0.26
N LEU A 197 0.66 -9.63 -0.01
CA LEU A 197 0.17 -9.09 1.26
C LEU A 197 0.52 -10.02 2.42
N SER A 198 0.32 -11.33 2.25
CA SER A 198 0.67 -12.33 3.27
C SER A 198 2.16 -12.29 3.60
N SER A 199 3.01 -12.17 2.57
CA SER A 199 4.45 -12.02 2.75
C SER A 199 4.83 -10.71 3.46
N MET A 200 4.19 -9.59 3.11
CA MET A 200 4.46 -8.30 3.77
C MET A 200 4.11 -8.30 5.25
N ILE A 201 3.03 -8.97 5.63
CA ILE A 201 2.57 -9.01 7.03
C ILE A 201 3.39 -10.02 7.84
N MET A 202 3.68 -11.19 7.27
CA MET A 202 4.24 -12.32 8.01
C MET A 202 5.76 -12.42 7.97
N ASN A 203 6.43 -11.91 6.92
CA ASN A 203 7.88 -12.05 6.81
C ASN A 203 8.62 -11.03 7.70
N ASP A 204 9.61 -11.56 8.42
CA ASP A 204 10.63 -10.77 9.09
C ASP A 204 11.98 -11.07 8.44
N ILE A 205 12.58 -10.03 7.87
CA ILE A 205 13.88 -10.14 7.19
C ILE A 205 14.98 -10.50 8.20
N THR A 206 14.78 -10.21 9.49
CA THR A 206 15.74 -10.46 10.56
C THR A 206 15.58 -11.82 11.23
N ALA A 207 14.51 -12.55 10.94
CA ALA A 207 14.24 -13.82 11.59
C ALA A 207 15.16 -14.94 11.07
N HIS A 208 15.84 -15.60 12.02
CA HIS A 208 16.72 -16.75 11.72
C HIS A 208 15.92 -18.00 11.26
N GLU A 209 14.66 -18.13 11.64
CA GLU A 209 13.81 -19.28 11.36
C GLU A 209 12.75 -18.99 10.31
N LYS A 210 13.11 -19.13 9.04
CA LYS A 210 12.22 -18.88 7.88
C LYS A 210 11.00 -19.81 7.85
N PHE A 211 11.09 -20.99 8.44
CA PHE A 211 9.99 -21.98 8.43
C PHE A 211 8.72 -21.44 9.07
N TRP A 212 8.80 -20.83 10.25
CA TRP A 212 7.63 -20.31 10.97
C TRP A 212 6.96 -19.14 10.23
N ASN A 213 7.77 -18.24 9.68
CA ASN A 213 7.27 -17.12 8.88
C ASN A 213 6.58 -17.59 7.60
N ASN A 214 7.19 -18.50 6.86
CA ASN A 214 6.59 -19.06 5.63
C ASN A 214 5.29 -19.80 5.93
N SER A 215 5.24 -20.59 7.00
CA SER A 215 4.03 -21.28 7.42
C SER A 215 2.93 -20.32 7.88
N ALA A 216 3.29 -19.21 8.55
CA ALA A 216 2.34 -18.16 8.89
C ALA A 216 1.84 -17.40 7.63
N CYS A 217 2.71 -17.19 6.63
CA CYS A 217 2.30 -16.67 5.32
C CYS A 217 1.27 -17.59 4.64
N ASP A 218 1.54 -18.89 4.60
CA ASP A 218 0.62 -19.88 4.03
C ASP A 218 -0.72 -19.90 4.78
N LEU A 219 -0.70 -19.74 6.10
CA LEU A 219 -1.92 -19.62 6.91
C LEU A 219 -2.72 -18.37 6.55
N LEU A 220 -2.09 -17.20 6.50
CA LEU A 220 -2.78 -15.95 6.15
C LEU A 220 -3.33 -16.00 4.72
N TYR A 221 -2.52 -16.48 3.78
CA TYR A 221 -2.92 -16.68 2.39
C TYR A 221 -4.16 -17.59 2.31
N GLY A 222 -4.12 -18.76 2.96
CA GLY A 222 -5.22 -19.71 2.98
C GLY A 222 -6.49 -19.15 3.61
N LEU A 223 -6.36 -18.37 4.68
CA LEU A 223 -7.50 -17.72 5.35
C LEU A 223 -8.10 -16.59 4.49
N ILE A 224 -7.28 -15.78 3.81
CA ILE A 224 -7.80 -14.75 2.88
C ILE A 224 -8.62 -15.42 1.78
N PHE A 225 -8.07 -16.46 1.12
CA PHE A 225 -8.81 -17.19 0.08
C PHE A 225 -10.04 -17.90 0.64
N PHE A 226 -9.99 -18.42 1.85
CA PHE A 226 -11.15 -18.98 2.50
C PHE A 226 -12.31 -17.97 2.59
N PHE A 227 -12.04 -16.75 3.04
CA PHE A 227 -13.06 -15.69 3.09
C PHE A 227 -13.55 -15.28 1.70
N LEU A 228 -12.67 -15.19 0.71
CA LEU A 228 -13.06 -14.87 -0.68
C LEU A 228 -13.95 -15.96 -1.27
N GLU A 229 -13.63 -17.24 -1.05
CA GLU A 229 -14.42 -18.38 -1.51
C GLU A 229 -15.79 -18.43 -0.83
N GLU A 230 -15.87 -18.23 0.50
CA GLU A 230 -17.13 -18.13 1.23
C GLU A 230 -18.00 -16.97 0.73
N TYR A 231 -17.37 -15.85 0.34
CA TYR A 231 -18.04 -14.74 -0.30
C TYR A 231 -18.56 -15.09 -1.70
N GLY A 232 -17.74 -15.73 -2.52
CA GLY A 232 -18.15 -16.21 -3.85
C GLY A 232 -19.33 -17.22 -3.78
N GLU A 233 -19.37 -18.04 -2.74
CA GLU A 233 -20.48 -18.95 -2.45
C GLU A 233 -21.68 -18.26 -1.76
N ARG A 234 -21.63 -16.92 -1.56
CA ARG A 234 -22.66 -16.08 -0.92
C ARG A 234 -22.97 -16.45 0.54
N LYS A 235 -22.04 -17.10 1.23
CA LYS A 235 -22.16 -17.46 2.65
C LYS A 235 -21.84 -16.31 3.59
N ILE A 236 -20.99 -15.37 3.14
CA ILE A 236 -20.64 -14.17 3.87
C ILE A 236 -20.81 -12.95 2.96
N LYS A 237 -20.85 -11.75 3.57
CA LYS A 237 -20.93 -10.49 2.84
C LYS A 237 -19.54 -9.89 2.66
N ARG A 238 -19.39 -8.97 1.70
CA ARG A 238 -18.16 -8.22 1.45
C ARG A 238 -17.62 -7.54 2.71
N GLU A 239 -18.49 -6.98 3.54
CA GLU A 239 -18.13 -6.30 4.80
C GLU A 239 -17.47 -7.22 5.83
N ASN A 240 -17.63 -8.54 5.71
CA ASN A 240 -16.97 -9.51 6.58
C ASN A 240 -15.50 -9.78 6.21
N ILE A 241 -15.06 -9.36 5.02
CA ILE A 241 -13.72 -9.66 4.51
C ILE A 241 -12.76 -8.55 4.93
N THR A 242 -12.23 -8.64 6.15
CA THR A 242 -11.21 -7.73 6.69
C THR A 242 -10.12 -8.53 7.39
N LEU A 243 -8.92 -7.97 7.53
CA LEU A 243 -7.83 -8.64 8.27
C LEU A 243 -8.19 -8.86 9.74
N THR A 244 -8.94 -7.94 10.35
CA THR A 244 -9.45 -8.11 11.71
C THR A 244 -10.44 -9.27 11.82
N SER A 245 -11.37 -9.41 10.86
CA SER A 245 -12.29 -10.56 10.79
C SER A 245 -11.53 -11.87 10.65
N ILE A 246 -10.54 -11.93 9.76
CA ILE A 246 -9.70 -13.10 9.54
C ILE A 246 -8.97 -13.48 10.84
N LYS A 247 -8.40 -12.50 11.55
CA LYS A 247 -7.75 -12.75 12.84
C LYS A 247 -8.71 -13.27 13.91
N LYS A 248 -9.90 -12.66 14.02
CA LYS A 248 -10.94 -13.12 14.97
C LYS A 248 -11.45 -14.52 14.63
N PHE A 249 -11.62 -14.82 13.34
CA PHE A 249 -11.93 -16.17 12.87
C PHE A 249 -10.82 -17.16 13.26
N GLN A 250 -9.54 -16.82 13.02
CA GLN A 250 -8.43 -17.67 13.42
C GLN A 250 -8.45 -17.94 14.93
N ASN A 251 -8.71 -16.96 15.77
CA ASN A 251 -8.83 -17.15 17.21
C ASN A 251 -9.98 -18.10 17.59
N SER A 252 -11.08 -18.11 16.83
CA SER A 252 -12.27 -18.92 17.12
C SER A 252 -12.06 -20.42 16.91
N PHE A 253 -11.10 -20.85 16.07
CA PHE A 253 -10.85 -22.28 15.83
C PHE A 253 -9.71 -22.88 16.66
N MET A 254 -9.24 -22.19 17.69
CA MET A 254 -8.17 -22.68 18.57
C MET A 254 -8.60 -23.81 19.52
N THR A 255 -9.90 -24.06 19.69
CA THR A 255 -10.38 -25.21 20.44
C THR A 255 -10.30 -26.49 19.61
N GLU A 256 -10.03 -27.63 20.26
CA GLU A 256 -9.92 -28.94 19.57
C GLU A 256 -11.16 -29.25 18.74
N LYS A 257 -12.35 -28.97 19.28
CA LYS A 257 -13.63 -29.16 18.60
C LYS A 257 -13.71 -28.34 17.31
N ASN A 258 -13.39 -27.04 17.40
CA ASN A 258 -13.49 -26.12 16.27
C ASN A 258 -12.43 -26.41 15.20
N MET A 259 -11.24 -26.83 15.61
CA MET A 259 -10.19 -27.27 14.69
C MET A 259 -10.62 -28.48 13.86
N ARG A 260 -11.23 -29.50 14.50
CA ARG A 260 -11.77 -30.68 13.79
C ARG A 260 -12.87 -30.29 12.79
N LEU A 261 -13.72 -29.35 13.16
CA LEU A 261 -14.77 -28.84 12.26
C LEU A 261 -14.19 -28.12 11.05
N LEU A 262 -13.25 -27.18 11.26
CA LEU A 262 -12.59 -26.48 10.17
C LEU A 262 -11.86 -27.46 9.25
N LYS A 263 -11.13 -28.42 9.80
CA LYS A 263 -10.43 -29.45 9.02
C LYS A 263 -11.41 -30.21 8.12
N LYS A 264 -12.50 -30.73 8.69
CA LYS A 264 -13.53 -31.42 7.92
C LYS A 264 -14.13 -30.55 6.83
N TYR A 265 -14.40 -29.28 7.13
CA TYR A 265 -14.95 -28.34 6.17
C TYR A 265 -13.99 -28.09 4.99
N ILE A 266 -12.71 -27.87 5.27
CA ILE A 266 -11.67 -27.65 4.25
C ILE A 266 -11.47 -28.93 3.40
N GLU A 267 -11.51 -30.10 3.99
CA GLU A 267 -11.41 -31.40 3.26
C GLU A 267 -12.54 -31.56 2.23
N GLN A 268 -13.74 -31.05 2.52
CA GLN A 268 -14.91 -31.13 1.64
C GLN A 268 -14.90 -30.09 0.48
N LYS A 269 -14.06 -29.03 0.55
CA LYS A 269 -13.95 -28.07 -0.54
C LYS A 269 -13.43 -28.71 -1.83
N ASP A 270 -13.76 -28.11 -2.96
CA ASP A 270 -13.31 -28.55 -4.29
C ASP A 270 -11.77 -28.57 -4.39
N TYR A 271 -11.24 -29.42 -5.27
CA TYR A 271 -9.80 -29.50 -5.55
C TYR A 271 -9.23 -28.20 -6.15
N SER A 272 -10.04 -27.38 -6.80
CA SER A 272 -9.66 -26.07 -7.34
C SER A 272 -9.57 -24.98 -6.28
N SER A 273 -9.98 -25.25 -5.04
CA SER A 273 -9.98 -24.29 -3.93
C SER A 273 -8.58 -23.91 -3.51
N LYS A 274 -8.26 -22.61 -3.60
CA LYS A 274 -6.97 -22.05 -3.16
C LYS A 274 -6.79 -22.10 -1.65
N SER A 275 -7.89 -21.96 -0.89
CA SER A 275 -7.85 -22.10 0.56
C SER A 275 -7.51 -23.52 0.96
N LYS A 276 -8.09 -24.54 0.29
CA LYS A 276 -7.78 -25.94 0.53
C LYS A 276 -6.31 -26.26 0.30
N ASP A 277 -5.74 -25.82 -0.82
CA ASP A 277 -4.33 -26.05 -1.18
C ASP A 277 -3.37 -25.68 -0.04
N LYS A 278 -3.61 -24.55 0.64
CA LYS A 278 -2.74 -24.05 1.71
C LYS A 278 -3.12 -24.57 3.10
N LEU A 279 -4.42 -24.52 3.44
CA LEU A 279 -4.86 -24.85 4.81
C LEU A 279 -4.82 -26.35 5.09
N GLN A 280 -5.08 -27.21 4.10
CA GLN A 280 -5.11 -28.67 4.32
C GLN A 280 -3.77 -29.20 4.83
N SER A 281 -2.65 -28.72 4.26
CA SER A 281 -1.32 -29.13 4.70
C SER A 281 -1.03 -28.68 6.13
N LEU A 282 -1.37 -27.43 6.47
CA LEU A 282 -1.16 -26.84 7.80
C LEU A 282 -2.04 -27.50 8.88
N LEU A 283 -3.29 -27.84 8.56
CA LEU A 283 -4.21 -28.48 9.50
C LEU A 283 -3.87 -29.97 9.76
N ASN A 284 -2.95 -30.57 8.98
CA ASN A 284 -2.50 -31.95 9.11
C ASN A 284 -1.16 -32.13 9.84
N ILE A 285 -0.49 -31.04 10.23
CA ILE A 285 0.76 -31.10 11.01
C ILE A 285 0.47 -31.38 12.50
N SER A 286 1.53 -31.65 13.27
CA SER A 286 1.39 -31.88 14.72
C SER A 286 0.85 -30.66 15.46
N ASP A 287 0.05 -30.85 16.49
CA ASP A 287 -0.55 -29.77 17.30
C ASP A 287 0.50 -28.82 17.89
N THR A 288 1.67 -29.34 18.29
CA THR A 288 2.76 -28.51 18.83
C THR A 288 3.33 -27.58 17.77
N THR A 289 3.58 -28.08 16.56
CA THR A 289 4.07 -27.30 15.42
C THR A 289 3.03 -26.27 14.99
N PHE A 290 1.76 -26.67 14.91
CA PHE A 290 0.68 -25.76 14.54
C PHE A 290 0.54 -24.61 15.55
N ARG A 291 0.61 -24.88 16.85
CA ARG A 291 0.57 -23.83 17.89
C ARG A 291 1.72 -22.83 17.77
N SER A 292 2.90 -23.27 17.37
CA SER A 292 4.04 -22.39 17.12
C SER A 292 3.78 -21.49 15.90
N ILE A 293 3.20 -22.01 14.81
CA ILE A 293 2.79 -21.23 13.63
C ILE A 293 1.74 -20.18 14.03
N ILE A 294 0.75 -20.57 14.81
CA ILE A 294 -0.29 -19.65 15.32
C ILE A 294 0.33 -18.55 16.20
N SER A 295 1.32 -18.88 17.02
CA SER A 295 2.02 -17.88 17.84
C SER A 295 2.69 -16.81 16.95
N THR A 296 3.42 -17.25 15.91
CA THR A 296 4.03 -16.35 14.91
C THR A 296 2.99 -15.52 14.18
N PHE A 297 1.90 -16.16 13.72
CA PHE A 297 0.79 -15.48 13.07
C PHE A 297 0.19 -14.38 13.97
N ASN A 298 -0.12 -14.70 15.23
CA ASN A 298 -0.71 -13.75 16.18
C ASN A 298 0.22 -12.59 16.51
N GLU A 299 1.53 -12.83 16.63
CA GLU A 299 2.52 -11.80 16.81
C GLU A 299 2.50 -10.79 15.64
N ARG A 300 2.52 -11.29 14.40
CA ARG A 300 2.51 -10.45 13.19
C ARG A 300 1.17 -9.74 12.97
N MET A 301 0.07 -10.39 13.33
CA MET A 301 -1.27 -9.81 13.24
C MET A 301 -1.64 -8.90 14.42
N ARG A 302 -0.73 -8.68 15.39
CA ARG A 302 -0.98 -7.87 16.58
C ARG A 302 -1.46 -6.45 16.27
N LEU A 303 -1.00 -5.89 15.15
CA LEU A 303 -1.44 -4.58 14.67
C LEU A 303 -2.97 -4.49 14.53
N PHE A 304 -3.63 -5.56 14.11
CA PHE A 304 -5.07 -5.64 13.87
C PHE A 304 -5.90 -5.93 15.14
N ASP A 305 -5.27 -5.91 16.33
CA ASP A 305 -5.96 -5.85 17.63
C ASP A 305 -6.24 -4.41 18.07
N ASP A 306 -5.58 -3.43 17.42
CA ASP A 306 -5.78 -2.02 17.76
C ASP A 306 -7.13 -1.55 17.22
N ILE A 307 -7.95 -0.96 18.10
CA ILE A 307 -9.30 -0.52 17.75
C ILE A 307 -9.31 0.60 16.69
N ASN A 308 -8.28 1.43 16.64
CA ASN A 308 -8.17 2.48 15.64
C ASN A 308 -7.88 1.88 14.25
N VAL A 309 -7.02 0.86 14.20
CA VAL A 309 -6.73 0.11 12.97
C VAL A 309 -7.96 -0.65 12.51
N GLU A 310 -8.65 -1.34 13.42
CA GLU A 310 -9.90 -2.03 13.14
C GLU A 310 -10.93 -1.08 12.53
N ASN A 311 -11.14 0.11 13.14
CA ASN A 311 -12.05 1.13 12.63
C ASN A 311 -11.72 1.56 11.20
N ILE A 312 -10.48 1.99 10.98
CA ILE A 312 -10.06 2.57 9.69
C ILE A 312 -10.05 1.51 8.60
N THR A 313 -9.79 0.23 8.96
CA THR A 313 -9.67 -0.86 7.97
C THR A 313 -10.93 -1.70 7.81
N SER A 314 -12.06 -1.29 8.39
CA SER A 314 -13.32 -2.04 8.35
C SER A 314 -14.06 -1.96 7.00
N GLU A 315 -13.96 -0.85 6.31
CA GLU A 315 -14.59 -0.58 5.00
C GLU A 315 -13.68 0.31 4.15
N SER A 316 -14.04 0.59 2.90
CA SER A 316 -13.30 1.51 2.03
C SER A 316 -14.19 2.65 1.55
N ASP A 317 -13.71 3.88 1.71
CA ASP A 317 -14.30 5.09 1.12
C ASP A 317 -13.78 5.35 -0.29
N PHE A 318 -12.68 4.73 -0.67
CA PHE A 318 -12.00 4.96 -1.93
C PHE A 318 -11.17 3.73 -2.34
N ASP A 319 -10.91 3.62 -3.63
CA ASP A 319 -9.98 2.66 -4.23
C ASP A 319 -8.63 3.37 -4.47
N PHE A 320 -7.52 2.66 -4.32
CA PHE A 320 -6.17 3.16 -4.61
C PHE A 320 -6.00 3.66 -6.04
N ASN A 321 -6.74 3.12 -7.00
CA ASN A 321 -6.72 3.54 -8.40
C ASN A 321 -7.10 5.02 -8.58
N ILE A 322 -7.80 5.64 -7.62
CA ILE A 322 -8.12 7.08 -7.66
C ILE A 322 -6.86 7.94 -7.74
N LEU A 323 -5.75 7.50 -7.11
CA LEU A 323 -4.47 8.21 -7.13
C LEU A 323 -3.85 8.26 -8.54
N GLY A 324 -4.12 7.27 -9.38
CA GLY A 324 -3.65 7.23 -10.77
C GLY A 324 -4.64 7.81 -11.80
N LYS A 325 -5.91 8.00 -11.42
CA LYS A 325 -7.00 8.47 -12.30
C LYS A 325 -7.34 9.95 -12.11
N LYS A 326 -7.25 10.46 -10.88
CA LYS A 326 -7.64 11.84 -10.52
C LYS A 326 -6.60 12.45 -9.58
N ALA A 327 -6.29 13.74 -9.80
CA ALA A 327 -5.37 14.46 -8.92
C ALA A 327 -5.88 14.41 -7.46
N THR A 328 -5.20 13.62 -6.64
CA THR A 328 -5.59 13.29 -5.26
C THR A 328 -4.38 13.40 -4.35
N VAL A 329 -4.56 13.93 -3.16
CA VAL A 329 -3.56 13.88 -2.08
C VAL A 329 -4.10 12.98 -0.99
N LEU A 330 -3.39 11.90 -0.70
CA LEU A 330 -3.67 10.99 0.41
C LEU A 330 -2.63 11.24 1.51
N TYR A 331 -3.09 11.79 2.63
CA TYR A 331 -2.29 11.95 3.84
C TYR A 331 -2.43 10.71 4.73
N CYS A 332 -1.30 10.16 5.17
CA CYS A 332 -1.25 9.06 6.12
C CYS A 332 -0.67 9.57 7.44
N CYS A 333 -1.55 9.89 8.40
CA CYS A 333 -1.19 10.43 9.70
C CYS A 333 -1.12 9.31 10.72
N ILE A 334 0.08 9.02 11.22
CA ILE A 334 0.31 7.98 12.22
C ILE A 334 0.92 8.57 13.50
N PRO A 335 0.68 7.99 14.67
CA PRO A 335 1.37 8.38 15.89
C PRO A 335 2.86 8.05 15.81
N ASP A 336 3.75 9.05 15.93
CA ASP A 336 5.22 8.87 15.90
C ASP A 336 5.75 8.19 17.16
N GLU A 337 5.02 8.28 18.26
CA GLU A 337 5.30 7.62 19.53
C GLU A 337 5.04 6.11 19.51
N ASN A 338 4.24 5.59 18.60
CA ASN A 338 3.87 4.19 18.55
C ASN A 338 4.33 3.52 17.24
N LYS A 339 5.44 2.78 17.33
CA LYS A 339 6.09 2.15 16.16
C LYS A 339 5.24 1.09 15.45
N ILE A 340 4.21 0.54 16.10
CA ILE A 340 3.38 -0.52 15.49
C ILE A 340 2.66 -0.04 14.24
N TYR A 341 2.27 1.25 14.18
CA TYR A 341 1.58 1.82 13.01
C TYR A 341 2.49 2.01 11.78
N TYR A 342 3.82 2.02 11.96
CA TYR A 342 4.73 2.14 10.81
C TYR A 342 4.64 0.94 9.86
N SER A 343 4.24 -0.24 10.37
CA SER A 343 3.98 -1.42 9.53
C SER A 343 2.84 -1.19 8.53
N LEU A 344 1.82 -0.38 8.91
CA LEU A 344 0.74 -0.02 7.99
C LEU A 344 1.24 0.81 6.81
N ILE A 345 2.20 1.73 7.04
CA ILE A 345 2.76 2.53 5.93
C ILE A 345 3.37 1.61 4.88
N SER A 346 4.20 0.65 5.29
CA SER A 346 4.85 -0.28 4.35
C SER A 346 3.82 -1.09 3.56
N ILE A 347 2.77 -1.58 4.23
CA ILE A 347 1.66 -2.31 3.59
C ILE A 347 0.92 -1.39 2.60
N ILE A 348 0.50 -0.20 3.03
CA ILE A 348 -0.27 0.74 2.20
C ILE A 348 0.55 1.20 0.99
N VAL A 349 1.83 1.59 1.17
CA VAL A 349 2.72 1.99 0.05
C VAL A 349 2.86 0.88 -0.97
N SER A 350 3.07 -0.36 -0.51
CA SER A 350 3.22 -1.52 -1.39
C SER A 350 1.94 -1.86 -2.13
N LEU A 351 0.77 -1.77 -1.46
CA LEU A 351 -0.53 -1.99 -2.09
C LEU A 351 -0.87 -0.91 -3.10
N ILE A 352 -0.64 0.38 -2.78
CA ILE A 352 -0.80 1.49 -3.73
C ILE A 352 0.08 1.24 -4.95
N TYR A 353 1.36 0.92 -4.75
CA TYR A 353 2.29 0.65 -5.85
C TYR A 353 1.79 -0.47 -6.76
N LYS A 354 1.39 -1.63 -6.20
CA LYS A 354 0.91 -2.78 -6.96
C LYS A 354 -0.40 -2.50 -7.70
N SER A 355 -1.39 -1.91 -7.03
CA SER A 355 -2.65 -1.51 -7.68
C SER A 355 -2.42 -0.54 -8.85
N LEU A 356 -1.49 0.41 -8.69
CA LEU A 356 -1.18 1.36 -9.75
C LEU A 356 -0.30 0.78 -10.86
N VAL A 357 0.49 -0.26 -10.61
CA VAL A 357 1.16 -1.03 -11.67
C VAL A 357 0.13 -1.74 -12.53
N ILE A 358 -0.88 -2.40 -11.93
CA ILE A 358 -1.99 -3.02 -12.66
C ILE A 358 -2.69 -1.97 -13.52
N LEU A 359 -3.12 -0.85 -12.92
CA LEU A 359 -3.76 0.25 -13.63
C LEU A 359 -2.90 0.79 -14.79
N SER A 360 -1.57 0.91 -14.59
CA SER A 360 -0.67 1.38 -15.64
C SER A 360 -0.56 0.39 -16.80
N ASN A 361 -0.64 -0.91 -16.53
CA ASN A 361 -0.60 -1.95 -17.56
C ASN A 361 -1.80 -1.93 -18.50
N GLU A 362 -2.95 -1.46 -18.01
CA GLU A 362 -4.16 -1.25 -18.82
C GLU A 362 -4.03 -0.07 -19.80
N GLN A 363 -3.10 0.88 -19.55
CA GLN A 363 -2.91 2.03 -20.42
C GLN A 363 -2.04 1.67 -21.63
N GLN A 364 -2.33 2.26 -22.79
CA GLN A 364 -1.59 2.03 -24.04
C GLN A 364 -0.09 2.34 -23.90
N ASN A 365 0.26 3.40 -23.16
CA ASN A 365 1.64 3.84 -22.93
C ASN A 365 2.30 3.22 -21.70
N LYS A 366 1.63 2.28 -21.02
CA LYS A 366 2.10 1.64 -19.79
C LYS A 366 2.42 2.64 -18.67
N ARG A 367 1.76 3.80 -18.62
CA ARG A 367 2.00 4.87 -17.67
C ARG A 367 0.69 5.38 -17.08
N LEU A 368 0.71 5.78 -15.80
CA LEU A 368 -0.47 6.32 -15.13
C LEU A 368 -1.00 7.58 -15.83
N PRO A 369 -2.33 7.74 -15.98
CA PRO A 369 -2.96 8.97 -16.46
C PRO A 369 -2.61 10.20 -15.60
N VAL A 370 -2.59 10.03 -14.27
CA VAL A 370 -2.10 11.02 -13.31
C VAL A 370 -0.93 10.39 -12.56
N GLU A 371 0.25 11.01 -12.71
CA GLU A 371 1.46 10.55 -12.01
C GLU A 371 1.31 10.68 -10.50
N LEU A 372 1.99 9.80 -9.75
CA LEU A 372 1.97 9.78 -8.29
C LEU A 372 3.36 10.09 -7.71
N VAL A 373 3.39 10.95 -6.69
CA VAL A 373 4.58 11.23 -5.88
C VAL A 373 4.38 10.66 -4.48
N PHE A 374 5.19 9.68 -4.11
CA PHE A 374 5.30 9.22 -2.72
C PHE A 374 6.28 10.14 -1.97
N MET A 375 5.80 10.77 -0.90
CA MET A 375 6.61 11.59 0.00
C MET A 375 6.63 10.91 1.36
N LEU A 376 7.69 10.13 1.61
CA LEU A 376 7.80 9.23 2.76
C LEU A 376 8.67 9.88 3.84
N ASP A 377 8.06 10.70 4.71
CA ASP A 377 8.76 11.29 5.85
C ASP A 377 9.06 10.21 6.90
N GLU A 378 10.23 10.28 7.50
CA GLU A 378 10.78 9.30 8.45
C GLU A 378 10.81 7.85 7.90
N PHE A 379 11.11 7.69 6.62
CA PHE A 379 11.10 6.41 5.90
C PHE A 379 11.86 5.30 6.61
N ALA A 380 12.99 5.60 7.22
CA ALA A 380 13.80 4.59 7.93
C ALA A 380 13.16 4.06 9.23
N ASN A 381 12.04 4.63 9.67
CA ASN A 381 11.26 4.11 10.81
C ASN A 381 10.22 3.07 10.36
N THR A 382 9.92 2.98 9.06
CA THR A 382 8.99 1.97 8.53
C THR A 382 9.71 0.64 8.36
N PRO A 383 9.03 -0.52 8.55
CA PRO A 383 9.58 -1.79 8.13
C PRO A 383 9.96 -1.78 6.66
N PRO A 384 10.91 -2.64 6.24
CA PRO A 384 11.35 -2.69 4.85
C PRO A 384 10.20 -2.89 3.87
N LEU A 385 10.17 -2.08 2.82
CA LEU A 385 9.28 -2.33 1.69
C LEU A 385 9.78 -3.59 0.96
N THR A 386 8.86 -4.51 0.70
CA THR A 386 9.17 -5.71 -0.08
C THR A 386 9.58 -5.31 -1.50
N ASP A 387 10.62 -5.93 -2.04
CA ASP A 387 11.10 -5.72 -3.41
C ASP A 387 11.44 -4.25 -3.75
N ILE A 388 11.95 -3.48 -2.76
CA ILE A 388 12.28 -2.05 -2.93
C ILE A 388 13.22 -1.81 -4.12
N GLU A 389 14.12 -2.74 -4.43
CA GLU A 389 15.05 -2.68 -5.56
C GLU A 389 14.30 -2.63 -6.89
N THR A 390 13.32 -3.52 -7.06
CA THR A 390 12.42 -3.54 -8.22
C THR A 390 11.57 -2.27 -8.26
N LEU A 391 11.06 -1.87 -7.11
CA LEU A 391 10.21 -0.68 -6.97
C LEU A 391 10.94 0.57 -7.47
N VAL A 392 12.16 0.88 -6.97
CA VAL A 392 12.91 2.07 -7.40
C VAL A 392 13.41 1.99 -8.84
N SER A 393 13.59 0.78 -9.39
CA SER A 393 14.04 0.61 -10.77
C SER A 393 12.90 0.79 -11.79
N VAL A 394 11.69 0.34 -11.47
CA VAL A 394 10.57 0.25 -12.42
C VAL A 394 9.58 1.41 -12.29
N ALA A 395 9.38 1.96 -11.10
CA ALA A 395 8.34 2.95 -10.79
C ALA A 395 8.36 4.17 -11.73
N ARG A 396 9.55 4.67 -12.12
CA ARG A 396 9.70 5.80 -13.05
C ARG A 396 8.94 5.59 -14.36
N SER A 397 9.08 4.41 -14.96
CA SER A 397 8.46 4.09 -16.25
C SER A 397 6.93 4.13 -16.17
N ARG A 398 6.37 3.83 -15.00
CA ARG A 398 4.94 3.82 -14.71
C ARG A 398 4.39 5.19 -14.30
N GLY A 399 5.24 6.19 -14.06
CA GLY A 399 4.85 7.53 -13.60
C GLY A 399 4.72 7.64 -12.08
N MET A 400 5.47 6.85 -11.34
CA MET A 400 5.54 6.89 -9.88
C MET A 400 6.92 7.37 -9.43
N TRP A 401 6.94 8.29 -8.47
CA TRP A 401 8.13 9.00 -8.02
C TRP A 401 8.25 8.90 -6.51
N PHE A 402 9.44 8.56 -5.99
CA PHE A 402 9.66 8.41 -4.56
C PHE A 402 10.57 9.47 -4.00
N LYS A 403 10.21 9.98 -2.82
CA LYS A 403 11.00 10.91 -2.00
C LYS A 403 11.14 10.32 -0.61
N PHE A 404 12.32 9.79 -0.33
CA PHE A 404 12.65 9.14 0.92
C PHE A 404 13.35 10.13 1.85
N PHE A 405 12.81 10.33 3.06
CA PHE A 405 13.43 11.19 4.07
C PHE A 405 14.01 10.33 5.18
N ILE A 406 15.33 10.43 5.37
CA ILE A 406 16.09 9.70 6.39
C ILE A 406 16.96 10.66 7.20
N GLN A 407 17.53 10.19 8.30
CA GLN A 407 18.42 11.00 9.13
C GLN A 407 19.90 10.73 8.84
N SER A 408 20.26 9.50 8.46
CA SER A 408 21.62 9.07 8.11
C SER A 408 21.60 7.86 7.17
N PHE A 409 22.69 7.61 6.47
CA PHE A 409 22.86 6.38 5.67
C PHE A 409 22.84 5.12 6.55
N ALA A 410 23.39 5.19 7.77
CA ALA A 410 23.39 4.05 8.68
C ALA A 410 21.98 3.53 9.01
N GLN A 411 20.97 4.41 9.04
CA GLN A 411 19.58 3.96 9.21
C GLN A 411 19.11 3.12 8.02
N LEU A 412 19.48 3.50 6.80
CA LEU A 412 19.11 2.75 5.60
C LEU A 412 19.86 1.42 5.52
N ASP A 413 21.16 1.43 5.87
CA ASP A 413 21.99 0.24 5.91
C ASP A 413 21.51 -0.78 6.96
N ASN A 414 21.04 -0.30 8.11
CA ASN A 414 20.48 -1.15 9.16
C ASN A 414 19.12 -1.75 8.75
N LEU A 415 18.33 -1.02 7.96
CA LEU A 415 16.99 -1.44 7.56
C LEU A 415 17.03 -2.46 6.40
N TYR A 416 17.88 -2.23 5.40
CA TYR A 416 17.91 -3.01 4.16
C TYR A 416 19.19 -3.83 3.96
N GLY A 417 20.20 -3.64 4.81
CA GLY A 417 21.56 -4.12 4.51
C GLY A 417 22.29 -3.19 3.53
N LYS A 418 23.63 -3.29 3.51
CA LYS A 418 24.47 -2.37 2.71
C LYS A 418 24.22 -2.45 1.21
N ASP A 419 24.00 -3.65 0.68
CA ASP A 419 23.85 -3.86 -0.76
C ASP A 419 22.55 -3.21 -1.30
N ILE A 420 21.41 -3.49 -0.66
CA ILE A 420 20.11 -2.90 -1.04
C ILE A 420 20.11 -1.39 -0.78
N SER A 421 20.70 -0.94 0.34
CA SER A 421 20.90 0.48 0.64
C SER A 421 21.64 1.20 -0.49
N GLN A 422 22.69 0.57 -1.03
CA GLN A 422 23.45 1.12 -2.17
C GLN A 422 22.58 1.20 -3.44
N VAL A 423 21.79 0.16 -3.74
CA VAL A 423 20.85 0.17 -4.89
C VAL A 423 19.85 1.34 -4.77
N ILE A 424 19.30 1.58 -3.58
CA ILE A 424 18.39 2.73 -3.34
C ILE A 424 19.14 4.04 -3.61
N GLN A 425 20.36 4.21 -3.08
CA GLN A 425 21.15 5.42 -3.25
C GLN A 425 21.52 5.69 -4.73
N ASP A 426 21.80 4.64 -5.50
CA ASP A 426 22.21 4.77 -6.91
C ASP A 426 21.03 5.12 -7.84
N ASN A 427 19.81 4.75 -7.44
CA ASN A 427 18.57 5.12 -8.16
C ASN A 427 18.01 6.48 -7.76
N CYS A 428 18.60 7.15 -6.76
CA CYS A 428 18.11 8.42 -6.23
C CYS A 428 19.07 9.58 -6.49
N GLY A 429 18.52 10.76 -6.78
CA GLY A 429 19.22 12.00 -6.51
C GLY A 429 19.34 12.21 -5.00
N LEU A 430 20.42 12.84 -4.53
CA LEU A 430 20.66 13.02 -3.11
C LEU A 430 20.53 14.47 -2.69
N VAL A 431 19.83 14.71 -1.58
CA VAL A 431 19.69 16.01 -0.93
C VAL A 431 20.23 15.93 0.48
N TYR A 432 21.33 16.60 0.73
CA TYR A 432 21.93 16.66 2.05
C TYR A 432 21.66 18.02 2.71
N LEU A 433 21.00 18.00 3.86
CA LEU A 433 20.67 19.21 4.62
C LEU A 433 21.64 19.43 5.80
N LYS A 434 21.67 18.50 6.73
CA LYS A 434 22.57 18.51 7.89
C LYS A 434 22.57 17.15 8.59
N THR A 435 23.73 16.70 9.06
CA THR A 435 23.83 15.56 9.97
C THR A 435 24.89 15.85 11.04
N ASN A 436 24.77 15.16 12.18
CA ASN A 436 25.80 15.16 13.21
C ASN A 436 26.68 13.92 13.16
N THR A 437 26.33 12.93 12.28
CA THR A 437 27.02 11.64 12.16
C THR A 437 28.29 11.81 11.33
N GLN A 438 29.41 11.36 11.86
CA GLN A 438 30.73 11.45 11.19
C GLN A 438 30.74 10.65 9.89
N GLU A 439 30.27 9.40 9.93
CA GLU A 439 30.25 8.50 8.78
C GLU A 439 29.45 9.09 7.61
N THR A 440 28.28 9.68 7.89
CA THR A 440 27.47 10.33 6.82
C THR A 440 28.18 11.54 6.24
N ALA A 441 28.83 12.37 7.07
CA ALA A 441 29.58 13.53 6.59
C ALA A 441 30.80 13.12 5.76
N GLU A 442 31.49 12.04 6.13
CA GLU A 442 32.60 11.47 5.35
C GLU A 442 32.11 10.88 4.01
N ALA A 443 30.96 10.18 4.02
CA ALA A 443 30.35 9.66 2.78
C ALA A 443 30.00 10.78 1.81
N ILE A 444 29.41 11.88 2.29
CA ILE A 444 29.12 13.09 1.49
C ILE A 444 30.41 13.74 0.98
N SER A 445 31.44 13.87 1.84
CA SER A 445 32.74 14.43 1.45
C SER A 445 33.41 13.62 0.34
N ARG A 446 33.40 12.28 0.45
CA ARG A 446 33.91 11.38 -0.59
C ARG A 446 33.13 11.50 -1.90
N ARG A 447 31.76 11.61 -1.82
CA ARG A 447 30.91 11.76 -3.00
C ARG A 447 31.11 13.12 -3.72
N LEU A 448 31.48 14.16 -2.97
CA LEU A 448 31.85 15.46 -3.55
C LEU A 448 33.17 15.41 -4.32
N GLY A 449 34.09 14.54 -3.91
CA GLY A 449 35.39 14.35 -4.54
C GLY A 449 36.40 15.43 -4.17
N ASN A 450 37.56 15.37 -4.84
CA ASN A 450 38.72 16.18 -4.55
C ASN A 450 38.90 17.27 -5.61
N LYS A 451 39.44 18.42 -5.18
CA LYS A 451 39.93 19.53 -6.04
C LYS A 451 41.41 19.78 -5.81
N THR A 452 42.09 20.26 -6.81
CA THR A 452 43.47 20.74 -6.73
C THR A 452 43.51 22.12 -6.09
N ILE A 453 44.30 22.29 -5.05
CA ILE A 453 44.58 23.59 -4.40
C ILE A 453 46.04 23.90 -4.46
N LYS A 454 46.36 25.23 -4.35
CA LYS A 454 47.73 25.70 -4.14
C LYS A 454 48.00 25.79 -2.66
N SER A 455 49.09 25.16 -2.23
CA SER A 455 49.62 25.28 -0.87
C SER A 455 50.89 26.09 -0.91
N ASN A 456 50.95 27.17 -0.13
CA ASN A 456 52.11 28.03 -0.02
C ASN A 456 52.84 27.62 1.26
N SER A 457 54.09 27.20 1.16
CA SER A 457 54.98 27.00 2.31
C SER A 457 56.06 28.08 2.34
N LEU A 458 56.19 28.68 3.48
CA LEU A 458 57.20 29.66 3.77
C LEU A 458 58.20 29.02 4.78
N ASN A 459 59.40 28.75 4.31
CA ASN A 459 60.45 28.22 5.21
C ASN A 459 61.40 29.40 5.51
N TYR A 460 61.46 29.81 6.76
CA TYR A 460 62.42 30.80 7.28
C TYR A 460 63.57 30.07 7.99
N SER A 461 64.77 30.30 7.50
CA SER A 461 65.99 29.87 8.22
C SER A 461 66.48 31.08 9.01
N PHE A 462 66.53 30.96 10.34
CA PHE A 462 66.98 32.04 11.23
C PHE A 462 68.49 32.30 11.14
N GLU A 463 69.28 31.35 10.59
CA GLU A 463 70.74 31.50 10.48
C GLU A 463 71.19 32.32 9.25
N ASN A 464 70.43 32.38 8.16
CA ASN A 464 70.90 33.00 6.91
C ASN A 464 69.98 34.06 6.32
N ASN A 465 68.97 34.52 7.03
CA ASN A 465 67.97 35.53 6.54
C ASN A 465 67.36 35.26 5.13
N ASN A 466 67.45 34.02 4.66
CA ASN A 466 66.90 33.57 3.39
C ASN A 466 65.59 32.83 3.61
N GLY A 467 64.46 33.46 3.29
CA GLY A 467 63.19 32.81 3.20
C GLY A 467 62.99 32.15 1.85
N SER A 468 62.71 30.84 1.80
CA SER A 468 62.27 30.17 0.58
C SER A 468 60.75 30.07 0.53
N HIS A 469 60.19 30.50 -0.55
CA HIS A 469 58.75 30.38 -0.85
C HIS A 469 58.54 29.26 -1.85
N SER A 470 57.86 28.20 -1.42
CA SER A 470 57.50 27.14 -2.35
C SER A 470 55.98 27.08 -2.53
N ILE A 471 55.55 26.90 -3.76
CA ILE A 471 54.13 26.73 -4.15
C ILE A 471 53.97 25.27 -4.63
N ASN A 472 53.21 24.48 -3.88
CA ASN A 472 52.92 23.12 -4.24
C ASN A 472 51.43 22.93 -4.61
N LEU A 473 51.13 22.08 -5.54
CA LEU A 473 49.76 21.60 -5.82
C LEU A 473 49.46 20.40 -4.94
N MET A 474 48.30 20.39 -4.31
CA MET A 474 47.87 19.28 -3.47
C MET A 474 46.37 19.00 -3.61
N SER A 475 46.01 17.76 -3.29
CA SER A 475 44.61 17.33 -3.24
C SER A 475 43.94 17.85 -1.98
N ARG A 476 42.71 18.35 -2.11
CA ARG A 476 41.82 18.67 -1.00
C ARG A 476 40.39 18.30 -1.35
N ASN A 477 39.65 17.69 -0.44
CA ASN A 477 38.22 17.46 -0.63
C ASN A 477 37.51 18.78 -0.96
N LEU A 478 36.50 18.73 -1.83
CA LEU A 478 35.71 19.93 -2.19
C LEU A 478 35.10 20.57 -0.92
N LEU A 479 34.56 19.72 -0.01
CA LEU A 479 34.29 20.04 1.41
C LEU A 479 34.80 18.87 2.27
N THR A 480 35.42 19.19 3.41
CA THR A 480 35.78 18.18 4.41
C THR A 480 34.57 17.73 5.23
N ALA A 481 34.65 16.60 5.92
CA ALA A 481 33.58 16.12 6.79
C ALA A 481 33.22 17.13 7.89
N ASP A 482 34.23 17.83 8.44
CA ASP A 482 34.00 18.86 9.47
C ASP A 482 33.27 20.09 8.90
N GLU A 483 33.63 20.55 7.71
CA GLU A 483 32.93 21.61 7.03
C GLU A 483 31.48 21.25 6.73
N ILE A 484 31.22 19.98 6.38
CA ILE A 484 29.86 19.45 6.09
C ILE A 484 29.00 19.41 7.38
N LYS A 485 29.57 19.00 8.52
CA LYS A 485 28.84 18.99 9.81
C LYS A 485 28.48 20.42 10.26
N GLN A 486 29.26 21.41 9.89
CA GLN A 486 29.06 22.82 10.25
C GLN A 486 28.16 23.59 9.28
N LEU A 487 27.57 22.94 8.28
CA LEU A 487 26.67 23.61 7.34
C LEU A 487 25.44 24.14 8.07
N HIS A 488 25.21 25.46 7.97
CA HIS A 488 24.02 26.14 8.47
C HIS A 488 23.26 26.77 7.31
N HIS A 489 21.95 26.53 7.23
CA HIS A 489 21.08 27.09 6.19
C HIS A 489 21.57 26.84 4.74
N LYS A 490 22.31 25.74 4.53
CA LYS A 490 22.82 25.30 3.25
C LYS A 490 22.32 23.92 2.92
N VAL A 491 22.24 23.63 1.63
CA VAL A 491 21.90 22.30 1.11
C VAL A 491 22.86 21.91 0.01
N ILE A 492 23.30 20.67 0.03
CA ILE A 492 24.07 20.04 -1.06
C ILE A 492 23.12 19.11 -1.81
N ILE A 493 23.05 19.27 -3.12
CA ILE A 493 22.18 18.48 -3.98
C ILE A 493 23.06 17.77 -5.02
N PHE A 494 22.88 16.47 -5.14
CA PHE A 494 23.50 15.63 -6.17
C PHE A 494 22.41 15.16 -7.13
N PRO A 495 22.19 15.88 -8.23
CA PRO A 495 21.30 15.40 -9.28
C PRO A 495 21.94 14.20 -10.00
N THR A 496 21.15 13.41 -10.71
CA THR A 496 21.69 12.33 -11.55
C THR A 496 22.45 12.85 -12.76
N LEU A 497 22.19 14.09 -13.16
CA LEU A 497 22.86 14.77 -14.26
C LEU A 497 23.58 16.02 -13.79
N GLY A 498 24.90 16.11 -14.06
CA GLY A 498 25.72 17.29 -13.81
C GLY A 498 26.49 17.25 -12.50
N TYR A 499 27.09 18.39 -12.17
CA TYR A 499 27.87 18.57 -10.95
C TYR A 499 26.98 18.83 -9.73
N PRO A 500 27.45 18.53 -8.51
CA PRO A 500 26.71 18.85 -7.30
C PRO A 500 26.42 20.36 -7.19
N ILE A 501 25.27 20.66 -6.57
CA ILE A 501 24.78 22.03 -6.40
C ILE A 501 24.83 22.38 -4.93
N PHE A 502 25.37 23.58 -4.65
CA PHE A 502 25.45 24.13 -3.31
C PHE A 502 24.65 25.44 -3.25
N ARG A 503 23.59 25.47 -2.43
CA ARG A 503 22.72 26.64 -2.29
C ARG A 503 22.23 26.85 -0.86
N ASN A 504 21.68 28.03 -0.61
CA ASN A 504 20.96 28.30 0.63
C ASN A 504 19.63 27.51 0.66
N THR A 505 19.22 27.07 1.84
CA THR A 505 17.85 26.60 2.07
C THR A 505 16.88 27.78 2.00
N VAL A 506 15.64 27.50 1.56
CA VAL A 506 14.57 28.50 1.51
C VAL A 506 13.35 27.91 2.21
N ILE A 507 12.84 28.61 3.21
CA ILE A 507 11.65 28.17 3.95
C ILE A 507 10.41 28.44 3.09
N TYR A 508 9.45 27.51 3.12
CA TYR A 508 8.22 27.54 2.34
C TYR A 508 7.44 28.87 2.40
N THR A 509 7.47 29.57 3.54
CA THR A 509 6.80 30.86 3.72
C THR A 509 7.33 31.98 2.83
N LYS A 510 8.52 31.80 2.23
CA LYS A 510 9.10 32.74 1.27
C LYS A 510 8.51 32.62 -0.15
N PHE A 511 7.73 31.60 -0.41
CA PHE A 511 7.12 31.37 -1.72
C PHE A 511 5.69 31.94 -1.75
N LYS A 512 5.42 32.83 -2.70
CA LYS A 512 4.09 33.45 -2.87
C LYS A 512 2.97 32.48 -3.25
N CYS A 513 3.32 31.27 -3.69
CA CYS A 513 2.36 30.23 -4.04
C CYS A 513 1.89 29.42 -2.83
N TYR A 514 2.54 29.59 -1.68
CA TYR A 514 2.15 28.89 -0.46
C TYR A 514 1.01 29.62 0.24
N THR A 515 -0.05 28.87 0.58
CA THR A 515 -1.13 29.30 1.47
C THR A 515 -1.28 28.27 2.59
N SER A 516 -1.34 28.73 3.82
CA SER A 516 -1.50 27.84 4.98
C SER A 516 -2.97 27.61 5.26
N GLY A 517 -3.32 26.39 5.68
CA GLY A 517 -4.65 26.06 6.14
C GLY A 517 -4.93 24.56 6.11
N LYS A 518 -5.88 24.15 6.94
CA LYS A 518 -6.40 22.79 6.98
C LYS A 518 -7.88 22.75 6.59
N ILE A 519 -8.26 21.68 5.89
CA ILE A 519 -9.67 21.43 5.58
C ILE A 519 -10.42 20.99 6.83
N SER A 520 -11.70 21.34 6.91
CA SER A 520 -12.62 20.71 7.85
C SER A 520 -12.91 19.28 7.43
N ARG A 521 -12.87 18.36 8.38
CA ARG A 521 -13.21 16.95 8.18
C ARG A 521 -14.53 16.65 8.90
N HIS A 522 -15.33 15.75 8.33
CA HIS A 522 -16.55 15.27 8.97
C HIS A 522 -16.23 14.26 10.05
N ILE A 523 -16.88 14.39 11.22
CA ILE A 523 -16.78 13.40 12.29
C ILE A 523 -17.67 12.22 11.91
N ARG A 524 -17.14 11.03 11.98
CA ARG A 524 -17.86 9.77 11.78
C ARG A 524 -18.05 9.05 13.10
N PRO A 525 -19.24 8.44 13.34
CA PRO A 525 -19.42 7.60 14.50
C PRO A 525 -18.56 6.33 14.38
N LEU A 526 -17.90 5.95 15.47
CA LEU A 526 -17.06 4.76 15.56
C LEU A 526 -17.88 3.50 15.93
N GLU A 527 -19.20 3.55 15.88
CA GLU A 527 -20.11 2.53 16.41
C GLU A 527 -20.29 1.28 15.51
N ARG A 528 -19.70 1.26 14.29
CA ARG A 528 -20.05 0.25 13.28
C ARG A 528 -19.50 -1.15 13.50
N LEU A 529 -18.64 -1.39 14.47
CA LEU A 529 -17.73 -2.52 14.44
C LEU A 529 -18.16 -3.80 15.14
N ILE A 530 -19.27 -3.80 15.85
CA ILE A 530 -19.53 -4.89 16.81
C ILE A 530 -20.16 -6.14 16.15
N ASN A 531 -20.69 -6.09 14.92
CA ASN A 531 -21.59 -7.14 14.41
C ASN A 531 -21.21 -7.81 13.09
N THR A 532 -20.00 -7.63 12.56
CA THR A 532 -19.66 -8.10 11.20
C THR A 532 -18.61 -9.20 11.12
N TYR A 533 -18.34 -9.91 12.24
CA TYR A 533 -17.33 -10.98 12.21
C TYR A 533 -17.93 -12.31 11.81
N TYR A 534 -17.29 -12.97 10.84
CA TYR A 534 -17.56 -14.36 10.54
C TYR A 534 -16.87 -15.26 11.57
N THR A 535 -17.61 -16.19 12.15
CA THR A 535 -17.10 -17.10 13.18
C THR A 535 -17.29 -18.54 12.79
N ILE A 536 -16.54 -19.44 13.44
CA ILE A 536 -16.67 -20.88 13.18
C ILE A 536 -18.05 -21.45 13.60
N ASP A 537 -18.76 -20.78 14.50
CA ASP A 537 -20.12 -21.16 14.85
C ASP A 537 -21.10 -20.92 13.69
N GLN A 538 -20.83 -19.93 12.85
CA GLN A 538 -21.59 -19.69 11.61
C GLN A 538 -21.28 -20.74 10.53
N LEU A 539 -20.07 -21.32 10.50
CA LEU A 539 -19.81 -22.53 9.69
C LEU A 539 -20.67 -23.71 10.13
N ASN A 540 -20.90 -23.86 11.44
CA ASN A 540 -21.75 -24.91 11.96
C ASN A 540 -23.24 -24.70 11.63
N SER A 541 -23.74 -23.46 11.73
CA SER A 541 -25.11 -23.14 11.32
C SER A 541 -25.29 -23.36 9.82
N ASN A 542 -24.34 -22.93 9.00
CA ASN A 542 -24.37 -23.15 7.56
C ASN A 542 -24.18 -24.63 7.18
N SER A 543 -23.44 -25.44 7.96
CA SER A 543 -23.31 -26.89 7.73
C SER A 543 -24.54 -27.63 8.20
N ASN A 544 -25.25 -27.16 9.21
CA ASN A 544 -26.52 -27.70 9.67
C ASN A 544 -27.69 -27.24 8.77
N GLU A 545 -27.64 -26.02 8.24
CA GLU A 545 -28.57 -25.56 7.21
C GLU A 545 -28.41 -26.31 5.89
N ASN A 546 -27.21 -26.80 5.54
CA ASN A 546 -27.01 -27.70 4.39
C ASN A 546 -27.57 -29.13 4.59
N ASN A 547 -27.88 -29.53 5.80
CA ASN A 547 -28.71 -30.72 6.07
C ASN A 547 -30.24 -30.42 6.05
N GLU A 548 -30.61 -29.12 6.01
CA GLU A 548 -32.02 -28.64 5.86
C GLU A 548 -32.24 -27.88 4.54
N ASN A 549 -31.23 -27.69 3.71
CA ASN A 549 -31.38 -26.94 2.45
C ASN A 549 -32.03 -27.78 1.34
N ILE A 550 -33.32 -27.75 1.34
CA ILE A 550 -34.09 -27.73 0.11
C ILE A 550 -33.62 -26.51 -0.70
N ASN A 551 -33.11 -26.73 -1.90
CA ASN A 551 -32.65 -25.72 -2.83
C ASN A 551 -33.64 -24.55 -2.89
N THR A 552 -33.19 -23.32 -2.95
CA THR A 552 -34.03 -22.11 -2.91
C THR A 552 -35.11 -22.15 -4.01
N GLU A 553 -34.81 -22.73 -5.16
CA GLU A 553 -35.77 -22.97 -6.24
C GLU A 553 -36.82 -24.01 -5.84
N GLU A 554 -36.42 -25.09 -5.20
CA GLU A 554 -37.37 -26.13 -4.69
C GLU A 554 -38.25 -25.53 -3.59
N LYS A 555 -37.72 -24.69 -2.71
CA LYS A 555 -38.50 -24.03 -1.65
C LYS A 555 -39.53 -23.06 -2.23
N ILE A 556 -39.21 -22.31 -3.26
CA ILE A 556 -40.16 -21.46 -4.01
C ILE A 556 -41.23 -22.33 -4.68
N ARG A 557 -40.84 -23.45 -5.29
CA ARG A 557 -41.74 -24.40 -5.96
C ARG A 557 -42.68 -25.05 -4.94
N PHE A 558 -42.18 -25.47 -3.77
CA PHE A 558 -43.01 -25.94 -2.65
C PHE A 558 -44.00 -24.87 -2.18
N GLN A 559 -43.58 -23.64 -2.00
CA GLN A 559 -44.45 -22.55 -1.56
C GLN A 559 -45.61 -22.30 -2.53
N LEU A 560 -45.36 -22.39 -3.84
CA LEU A 560 -46.42 -22.28 -4.87
C LEU A 560 -47.41 -23.44 -4.78
N ILE A 561 -46.94 -24.67 -4.67
CA ILE A 561 -47.76 -25.88 -4.54
C ILE A 561 -48.60 -25.80 -3.26
N ILE A 562 -47.96 -25.49 -2.12
CA ILE A 562 -48.63 -25.38 -0.82
C ILE A 562 -49.72 -24.27 -0.87
N LYS A 563 -49.43 -23.14 -1.50
CA LYS A 563 -50.42 -22.05 -1.64
C LYS A 563 -51.65 -22.51 -2.43
N GLU A 564 -51.48 -23.30 -3.47
CA GLU A 564 -52.63 -23.84 -4.25
C GLU A 564 -53.38 -24.92 -3.45
N ILE A 565 -52.69 -25.80 -2.71
CA ILE A 565 -53.31 -26.80 -1.86
C ILE A 565 -54.14 -26.13 -0.76
N LEU A 566 -53.59 -25.12 -0.09
CA LEU A 566 -54.27 -24.42 1.02
C LEU A 566 -55.51 -23.63 0.58
N LYS A 567 -55.64 -23.26 -0.71
CA LYS A 567 -56.87 -22.65 -1.23
C LYS A 567 -58.08 -23.60 -1.12
N SER A 568 -57.85 -24.90 -1.12
CA SER A 568 -58.87 -25.94 -1.01
C SER A 568 -59.27 -26.22 0.44
N PHE A 569 -58.51 -25.70 1.45
CA PHE A 569 -58.73 -25.95 2.87
C PHE A 569 -59.12 -24.63 3.58
N VAL A 570 -60.28 -24.11 3.30
CA VAL A 570 -60.79 -22.87 3.92
C VAL A 570 -61.10 -23.11 5.39
N ASN A 571 -60.57 -22.24 6.30
CA ASN A 571 -60.75 -22.29 7.78
C ASN A 571 -60.13 -23.48 8.50
N VAL A 572 -59.15 -24.15 7.95
CA VAL A 572 -58.39 -25.21 8.61
C VAL A 572 -57.06 -24.68 9.12
N GLY A 573 -56.78 -24.87 10.41
CA GLY A 573 -55.46 -24.51 10.97
C GLY A 573 -54.39 -25.44 10.40
N TYR A 574 -53.28 -24.89 9.96
CA TYR A 574 -52.17 -25.65 9.36
C TYR A 574 -50.82 -25.19 9.91
N GLU A 575 -49.83 -26.09 9.78
CA GLU A 575 -48.45 -25.85 10.07
C GLU A 575 -47.60 -26.50 8.95
N ILE A 576 -46.53 -25.87 8.54
CA ILE A 576 -45.68 -26.32 7.44
C ILE A 576 -44.29 -26.62 7.99
N GLU A 577 -43.73 -27.73 7.57
CA GLU A 577 -42.36 -28.14 7.88
C GLU A 577 -41.68 -28.63 6.62
N TYR A 578 -40.41 -28.27 6.44
CA TYR A 578 -39.59 -28.68 5.30
C TYR A 578 -38.56 -29.73 5.81
N ASN A 579 -38.53 -30.88 5.22
CA ASN A 579 -37.68 -32.01 5.62
C ASN A 579 -37.11 -32.72 4.39
N THR A 580 -36.12 -33.57 4.62
CA THR A 580 -35.67 -34.58 3.65
C THR A 580 -36.11 -35.98 4.09
N VAL A 581 -36.80 -36.66 3.21
CA VAL A 581 -37.23 -38.09 3.44
C VAL A 581 -36.57 -38.94 2.36
N ASN A 582 -35.77 -39.92 2.77
CA ASN A 582 -35.04 -40.81 1.86
C ASN A 582 -34.20 -40.07 0.80
N ASN A 583 -33.49 -39.00 1.21
CA ASN A 583 -32.71 -38.11 0.35
C ASN A 583 -33.52 -37.30 -0.68
N LEU A 584 -34.83 -37.22 -0.54
CA LEU A 584 -35.70 -36.37 -1.37
C LEU A 584 -36.21 -35.19 -0.54
N SER A 585 -36.20 -34.03 -1.10
CA SER A 585 -36.80 -32.82 -0.50
C SER A 585 -38.30 -33.01 -0.34
N CYS A 586 -38.82 -32.75 0.87
CA CYS A 586 -40.20 -32.92 1.22
C CYS A 586 -40.73 -31.69 1.97
N ALA A 587 -41.95 -31.23 1.62
CA ALA A 587 -42.71 -30.28 2.43
C ALA A 587 -43.87 -31.01 3.11
N SER A 588 -43.98 -30.91 4.44
CA SER A 588 -45.06 -31.54 5.23
C SER A 588 -46.05 -30.45 5.68
N ILE A 589 -47.32 -30.62 5.38
CA ILE A 589 -48.42 -29.79 5.83
C ILE A 589 -49.21 -30.56 6.88
N TYR A 590 -49.25 -30.05 8.08
CA TYR A 590 -50.04 -30.61 9.19
C TYR A 590 -51.35 -29.83 9.34
N LEU A 591 -52.45 -30.54 9.25
CA LEU A 591 -53.81 -29.94 9.29
C LEU A 591 -54.50 -30.30 10.61
N THR A 592 -55.29 -29.33 11.15
CA THR A 592 -56.13 -29.56 12.33
C THR A 592 -57.41 -30.37 12.03
N ALA A 593 -57.85 -30.42 10.77
CA ALA A 593 -58.99 -31.18 10.31
C ALA A 593 -58.62 -32.50 9.64
N PRO A 594 -59.45 -33.58 9.73
CA PRO A 594 -59.25 -34.77 8.97
C PRO A 594 -59.56 -34.49 7.48
N MET A 595 -58.82 -35.11 6.59
CA MET A 595 -59.07 -35.02 5.15
C MET A 595 -60.19 -35.95 4.72
N SER A 596 -61.03 -35.44 3.78
CA SER A 596 -62.08 -36.22 3.14
C SER A 596 -61.60 -36.91 1.84
N LYS A 597 -62.43 -37.82 1.30
CA LYS A 597 -62.15 -38.44 -0.01
C LYS A 597 -62.16 -37.39 -1.15
N SER A 598 -62.96 -36.36 -1.03
CA SER A 598 -63.00 -35.23 -1.99
C SER A 598 -61.73 -34.41 -1.99
N ASP A 599 -61.11 -34.23 -0.83
CA ASP A 599 -59.84 -33.48 -0.70
C ASP A 599 -58.68 -34.25 -1.38
N ILE A 600 -58.69 -35.56 -1.29
CA ILE A 600 -57.68 -36.42 -1.94
C ILE A 600 -57.82 -36.36 -3.47
N ILE A 601 -59.04 -36.25 -3.98
CA ILE A 601 -59.29 -36.08 -5.42
C ILE A 601 -58.71 -34.74 -5.90
N VAL A 602 -58.95 -33.66 -5.16
CA VAL A 602 -58.41 -32.32 -5.47
C VAL A 602 -56.86 -32.35 -5.43
N LEU A 603 -56.29 -33.03 -4.46
CA LEU A 603 -54.80 -33.21 -4.39
C LEU A 603 -54.29 -33.96 -5.61
N ASN A 604 -54.96 -35.01 -6.05
CA ASN A 604 -54.58 -35.78 -7.24
C ASN A 604 -54.57 -34.93 -8.51
N ASP A 605 -55.60 -34.08 -8.66
CA ASP A 605 -55.67 -33.15 -9.81
C ASP A 605 -54.59 -32.08 -9.75
N LEU A 606 -54.32 -31.52 -8.57
CA LEU A 606 -53.24 -30.56 -8.36
C LEU A 606 -51.86 -31.19 -8.58
N SER A 607 -51.65 -32.43 -8.13
CA SER A 607 -50.39 -33.16 -8.30
C SER A 607 -50.03 -33.36 -9.78
N LYS A 608 -51.02 -33.68 -10.61
CA LYS A 608 -50.82 -33.79 -12.05
C LYS A 608 -50.58 -32.46 -12.71
N LYS A 609 -51.29 -31.39 -12.28
CA LYS A 609 -51.18 -30.02 -12.84
C LYS A 609 -49.88 -29.36 -12.51
N MET A 610 -49.35 -29.58 -11.31
CA MET A 610 -48.16 -28.88 -10.78
C MET A 610 -46.94 -29.79 -10.65
N ASN A 611 -47.00 -31.02 -11.16
CA ASN A 611 -45.90 -31.98 -11.23
C ASN A 611 -45.24 -32.28 -9.86
N PHE A 612 -46.01 -32.86 -8.92
CA PHE A 612 -45.54 -33.31 -7.63
C PHE A 612 -46.17 -34.65 -7.19
N HIS A 613 -45.47 -35.34 -6.31
CA HIS A 613 -46.04 -36.50 -5.60
C HIS A 613 -46.46 -36.13 -4.20
N PHE A 614 -47.45 -36.81 -3.65
CA PHE A 614 -47.87 -36.56 -2.28
C PHE A 614 -48.28 -37.88 -1.56
N ASN A 615 -48.09 -37.87 -0.24
CA ASN A 615 -48.62 -38.90 0.66
C ASN A 615 -49.57 -38.22 1.67
N VAL A 616 -50.62 -38.90 2.03
CA VAL A 616 -51.58 -38.45 3.07
C VAL A 616 -51.53 -39.41 4.22
N ILE A 617 -51.24 -38.92 5.41
CA ILE A 617 -51.24 -39.64 6.67
C ILE A 617 -52.41 -39.15 7.49
N MET A 618 -53.31 -40.05 7.86
CA MET A 618 -54.49 -39.71 8.64
C MET A 618 -54.48 -40.40 10.02
N GLY A 619 -55.09 -39.77 11.02
CA GLY A 619 -55.25 -40.28 12.39
C GLY A 619 -54.22 -39.72 13.36
N LYS A 620 -54.71 -39.33 14.58
CA LYS A 620 -53.85 -38.76 15.62
C LYS A 620 -52.71 -39.64 16.08
N GLU A 621 -52.94 -40.95 16.03
CA GLU A 621 -51.96 -41.96 16.47
C GLU A 621 -50.75 -42.08 15.51
N ASN A 622 -50.95 -41.72 14.24
CA ASN A 622 -49.92 -41.76 13.20
C ASN A 622 -49.18 -40.43 13.05
N ILE A 623 -49.70 -39.34 13.63
CA ILE A 623 -49.15 -38.01 13.56
C ILE A 623 -48.69 -37.59 14.97
N LYS A 624 -47.41 -37.75 15.26
CA LYS A 624 -46.80 -37.44 16.57
C LYS A 624 -46.81 -35.95 16.93
N ARG A 625 -47.93 -35.25 16.71
CA ARG A 625 -48.09 -33.81 17.04
C ARG A 625 -49.46 -33.56 17.67
N GLU A 626 -49.50 -32.79 18.76
CA GLU A 626 -50.74 -32.41 19.43
C GLU A 626 -51.64 -31.56 18.50
N ASN A 627 -52.94 -31.86 18.55
CA ASN A 627 -54.00 -31.16 17.81
C ASN A 627 -53.89 -31.21 16.26
N ARG A 628 -53.25 -32.24 15.68
CA ARG A 628 -53.19 -32.47 14.24
C ARG A 628 -53.88 -33.77 13.85
N ASN A 629 -54.72 -33.70 12.84
CA ASN A 629 -55.56 -34.83 12.42
C ASN A 629 -55.17 -35.42 11.05
N SER A 630 -54.46 -34.62 10.23
CA SER A 630 -53.98 -35.06 8.93
C SER A 630 -52.63 -34.44 8.62
N LYS A 631 -51.79 -35.19 7.88
CA LYS A 631 -50.47 -34.71 7.35
C LYS A 631 -50.44 -35.01 5.86
N ILE A 632 -50.03 -34.00 5.08
CA ILE A 632 -49.74 -34.13 3.64
C ILE A 632 -48.24 -33.98 3.46
N GLU A 633 -47.60 -34.98 2.89
CA GLU A 633 -46.20 -34.91 2.48
C GLU A 633 -46.12 -34.69 0.99
N ILE A 634 -45.38 -33.65 0.54
CA ILE A 634 -45.26 -33.27 -0.85
C ILE A 634 -43.82 -33.49 -1.28
N PHE A 635 -43.62 -34.20 -2.40
CA PHE A 635 -42.32 -34.48 -3.00
C PHE A 635 -42.30 -33.90 -4.42
N LEU A 636 -41.27 -33.12 -4.76
CA LEU A 636 -41.08 -32.58 -6.09
C LEU A 636 -40.64 -33.72 -7.05
N ILE A 637 -41.23 -33.78 -8.22
CA ILE A 637 -40.74 -34.66 -9.26
C ILE A 637 -39.50 -33.98 -9.88
N GLN A 638 -38.37 -34.66 -9.81
CA GLN A 638 -37.16 -34.27 -10.51
C GLN A 638 -37.39 -34.49 -12.01
N ASP A 639 -37.40 -33.43 -12.78
CA ASP A 639 -37.35 -33.53 -14.23
C ASP A 639 -36.04 -34.26 -14.59
N LYS A 640 -36.16 -35.47 -15.15
CA LYS A 640 -34.98 -36.17 -15.69
C LYS A 640 -34.37 -35.25 -16.77
N MET A 641 -33.14 -34.74 -16.53
CA MET A 641 -32.30 -34.13 -17.58
C MET A 641 -31.96 -35.17 -18.63
#